data_69ad3681cfbe1f59888893fc4f25f11b
#
_entry.id   69ad3681cfbe1f59888893fc4f25f11b
#
_cell.length_a   1.000
_cell.length_b   1.000
_cell.length_c   1.000
_cell.angle_alpha   90.00
_cell.angle_beta   90.00
_cell.angle_gamma   90.00
#
_symmetry.space_group_name_H-M   'P 1'
#
loop_
_entity.id
_entity.type
_entity.pdbx_description
1 polymer ?
#
loop_
_entity_poly.entity_id
_entity_poly.type
_entity_poly.pdbx_seq_one_letter_code
_entity_poly.pdbx_strand_id
1 'polypeptide(L)'
;MSPELWQLFLAALVYLGALFLVAYAAENGWIPARVARHPLTYTLSLGVYATTWSFYGSVGFAQNQGYLFLTIYVGVTLAFLLAPVLLQPLLRLVRDYQLTSLADLFAFRYPSRWTGTLVTLFMLVGILPYISLQIQAVVTSAQVLTQEVPPGVLALVFCVTVTLFAVLFGARQVTPREKHEGLVVAIAFESLIKLVALLAAAAFALFGVFGGPAGLDEWLRANPQAVEQLHAPLREGAWSTLLLLAFSAAFLLPRQFHMIFTENIEPSALRTASWAFPLFLLLLNLAIPVVLWSGQKLGMDGGADYYGLRLGLQEPSGWLTYLTFIGGISAASAMIIVESLALAAMCLNHLVLPLWLRGRRPRSGTDFYGRLLWGRRLLIAAVIFTGYGAYLAVGDSRGLVQLGLISFVAVTQFLPGVLALLAWPRATRAGFIAGTSAGMTIWFLVLVLPLITGQPSPLATWPLHDGNIWTFVTFWSLASNLLLFIGVSLLTRPTPKEQAADRACRLDAVLLLSPQPRAAGVAALRERVAGALGPDTAAAEIERALGDLKLGADERRPRQLHFLQERLQRNLSGLVGPQLARELLGATPVSGSAGPLVEEELEHSQDRLRGLAAELNQLRRFHRQILQDLPVGVCSLGLNLEVTIWNERMAELSGLPADAVLGSRVDQIPHPWNRLFGDFLESAQQHRYKLQLDLGGRRRWLNLHKEDIGAGEDDAAAGLVLLVEDLTEQQQLEAELAHSARLASIGTLASGVA
;
A
#
# COMPACT_ATOMS: atom_id res chain seq x y z
N MET A 1 -20.55 -39.44 -17.66
CA MET A 1 -21.74 -39.43 -16.78
C MET A 1 -21.92 -38.02 -16.23
N SER A 2 -23.06 -37.42 -16.44
CA SER A 2 -23.37 -36.13 -15.78
C SER A 2 -23.44 -36.34 -14.27
N PRO A 3 -22.77 -35.51 -13.45
CA PRO A 3 -22.87 -35.64 -11.99
C PRO A 3 -24.30 -35.31 -11.51
N GLU A 4 -24.80 -36.07 -10.52
CA GLU A 4 -26.06 -35.76 -9.87
C GLU A 4 -25.93 -34.50 -9.00
N LEU A 5 -27.02 -33.74 -8.80
CA LEU A 5 -27.01 -32.50 -8.04
C LEU A 5 -26.38 -32.63 -6.64
N TRP A 6 -26.73 -33.73 -5.93
CA TRP A 6 -26.20 -33.96 -4.58
C TRP A 6 -24.67 -34.16 -4.56
N GLN A 7 -24.08 -34.72 -5.64
CA GLN A 7 -22.61 -34.87 -5.78
C GLN A 7 -21.95 -33.51 -5.98
N LEU A 8 -22.54 -32.62 -6.78
CA LEU A 8 -22.05 -31.24 -6.95
C LEU A 8 -22.14 -30.45 -5.65
N PHE A 9 -23.28 -30.60 -4.93
CA PHE A 9 -23.45 -29.97 -3.63
C PHE A 9 -22.43 -30.49 -2.60
N LEU A 10 -22.22 -31.82 -2.55
CA LEU A 10 -21.21 -32.43 -1.69
C LEU A 10 -19.79 -31.95 -2.04
N ALA A 11 -19.45 -31.89 -3.32
CA ALA A 11 -18.14 -31.36 -3.77
C ALA A 11 -17.94 -29.90 -3.36
N ALA A 12 -18.96 -29.06 -3.50
CA ALA A 12 -18.92 -27.68 -3.05
C ALA A 12 -18.79 -27.56 -1.53
N LEU A 13 -19.52 -28.39 -0.77
CA LEU A 13 -19.45 -28.42 0.68
C LEU A 13 -18.09 -28.90 1.20
N VAL A 14 -17.54 -29.96 0.60
CA VAL A 14 -16.19 -30.47 0.91
C VAL A 14 -15.13 -29.40 0.62
N TYR A 15 -15.25 -28.73 -0.52
CA TYR A 15 -14.35 -27.63 -0.87
C TYR A 15 -14.42 -26.49 0.16
N LEU A 16 -15.61 -26.02 0.51
CA LEU A 16 -15.79 -24.95 1.51
C LEU A 16 -15.33 -25.41 2.91
N GLY A 17 -15.55 -26.68 3.25
CA GLY A 17 -15.01 -27.29 4.47
C GLY A 17 -13.47 -27.31 4.49
N ALA A 18 -12.84 -27.66 3.36
CA ALA A 18 -11.38 -27.59 3.22
C ALA A 18 -10.86 -26.16 3.34
N LEU A 19 -11.53 -25.20 2.72
CA LEU A 19 -11.21 -23.78 2.85
C LEU A 19 -11.30 -23.30 4.30
N PHE A 20 -12.37 -23.71 5.01
CA PHE A 20 -12.54 -23.47 6.43
C PHE A 20 -11.39 -24.04 7.24
N LEU A 21 -11.01 -25.30 6.98
CA LEU A 21 -9.92 -25.97 7.68
C LEU A 21 -8.58 -25.28 7.44
N VAL A 22 -8.30 -24.85 6.21
CA VAL A 22 -7.08 -24.12 5.86
C VAL A 22 -7.00 -22.78 6.60
N ALA A 23 -8.11 -22.00 6.60
CA ALA A 23 -8.18 -20.74 7.32
C ALA A 23 -7.97 -20.95 8.84
N TYR A 24 -8.67 -21.93 9.41
CA TYR A 24 -8.56 -22.30 10.82
C TYR A 24 -7.15 -22.77 11.21
N ALA A 25 -6.54 -23.61 10.37
CA ALA A 25 -5.19 -24.13 10.58
C ALA A 25 -4.14 -22.99 10.57
N ALA A 26 -4.31 -22.02 9.68
CA ALA A 26 -3.43 -20.86 9.62
C ALA A 26 -3.56 -19.98 10.88
N GLU A 27 -4.79 -19.70 11.33
CA GLU A 27 -5.04 -18.88 12.52
C GLU A 27 -4.56 -19.54 13.83
N ASN A 28 -4.64 -20.88 13.92
CA ASN A 28 -4.19 -21.60 15.11
C ASN A 28 -2.71 -22.03 15.06
N GLY A 29 -1.96 -21.52 14.05
CA GLY A 29 -0.52 -21.79 13.95
C GLY A 29 -0.16 -23.22 13.53
N TRP A 30 -1.12 -24.03 13.01
CA TRP A 30 -0.84 -25.35 12.44
C TRP A 30 -0.06 -25.24 11.12
N ILE A 31 -0.29 -24.16 10.39
CA ILE A 31 0.52 -23.80 9.21
C ILE A 31 1.72 -22.97 9.70
N PRO A 32 2.96 -23.41 9.42
CA PRO A 32 4.14 -22.67 9.84
C PRO A 32 4.11 -21.21 9.36
N ALA A 33 4.50 -20.27 10.23
CA ALA A 33 4.53 -18.83 9.89
C ALA A 33 5.37 -18.53 8.63
N ARG A 34 6.40 -19.33 8.36
CA ARG A 34 7.21 -19.22 7.12
C ARG A 34 6.38 -19.43 5.85
N VAL A 35 5.33 -20.26 5.91
CA VAL A 35 4.41 -20.50 4.78
C VAL A 35 3.31 -19.45 4.78
N ALA A 36 2.68 -19.20 5.92
CA ALA A 36 1.57 -18.25 6.03
C ALA A 36 2.00 -16.80 5.64
N ARG A 37 3.20 -16.38 6.04
CA ARG A 37 3.77 -15.05 5.79
C ARG A 37 4.70 -15.02 4.56
N HIS A 38 4.77 -16.11 3.80
CA HIS A 38 5.65 -16.15 2.63
C HIS A 38 5.17 -15.16 1.55
N PRO A 39 6.08 -14.42 0.87
CA PRO A 39 5.70 -13.46 -0.17
C PRO A 39 4.89 -14.07 -1.33
N LEU A 40 5.09 -15.35 -1.65
CA LEU A 40 4.27 -16.04 -2.66
C LEU A 40 2.86 -16.36 -2.16
N THR A 41 2.66 -16.65 -0.86
CA THR A 41 1.33 -16.82 -0.27
C THR A 41 0.55 -15.51 -0.36
N TYR A 42 1.19 -14.39 -0.03
CA TYR A 42 0.62 -13.07 -0.25
C TYR A 42 0.33 -12.82 -1.74
N THR A 43 1.25 -13.14 -2.64
CA THR A 43 1.04 -12.99 -4.09
C THR A 43 -0.15 -13.80 -4.58
N LEU A 44 -0.28 -15.07 -4.15
CA LEU A 44 -1.43 -15.90 -4.50
C LEU A 44 -2.73 -15.35 -3.92
N SER A 45 -2.73 -14.72 -2.75
CA SER A 45 -3.93 -14.10 -2.21
C SER A 45 -4.45 -12.92 -3.06
N LEU A 46 -3.57 -12.22 -3.78
CA LEU A 46 -3.97 -11.23 -4.78
C LEU A 46 -4.72 -11.85 -5.96
N GLY A 47 -4.63 -13.17 -6.15
CA GLY A 47 -5.38 -13.91 -7.16
C GLY A 47 -6.90 -13.89 -6.96
N VAL A 48 -7.43 -13.25 -5.90
CA VAL A 48 -8.85 -12.85 -5.79
C VAL A 48 -9.28 -11.94 -6.94
N TYR A 49 -8.34 -11.32 -7.66
CA TYR A 49 -8.58 -10.61 -8.91
C TYR A 49 -9.16 -11.53 -10.01
N ALA A 50 -8.61 -12.72 -10.14
CA ALA A 50 -9.07 -13.74 -11.09
C ALA A 50 -10.36 -14.38 -10.56
N THR A 51 -11.51 -13.85 -10.98
CA THR A 51 -12.85 -14.27 -10.60
C THR A 51 -13.45 -15.21 -11.66
N THR A 52 -14.73 -15.53 -11.57
CA THR A 52 -15.43 -16.30 -12.61
C THR A 52 -15.36 -15.61 -13.98
N TRP A 53 -15.22 -14.29 -14.02
CA TRP A 53 -14.96 -13.56 -15.25
C TRP A 53 -13.67 -14.01 -15.94
N SER A 54 -12.57 -14.18 -15.17
CA SER A 54 -11.30 -14.68 -15.71
C SER A 54 -11.32 -16.19 -15.95
N PHE A 55 -12.05 -16.95 -15.12
CA PHE A 55 -12.09 -18.41 -15.20
C PHE A 55 -12.98 -18.93 -16.31
N TYR A 56 -14.20 -18.38 -16.41
CA TYR A 56 -15.20 -18.75 -17.43
C TYR A 56 -15.26 -17.71 -18.55
N GLY A 57 -15.54 -16.46 -18.20
CA GLY A 57 -15.84 -15.39 -19.14
C GLY A 57 -14.72 -15.05 -20.12
N SER A 58 -13.44 -15.32 -19.78
CA SER A 58 -12.33 -15.04 -20.69
C SER A 58 -12.33 -15.89 -21.95
N VAL A 59 -12.85 -17.13 -21.89
CA VAL A 59 -12.94 -18.00 -23.08
C VAL A 59 -13.98 -17.45 -24.06
N GLY A 60 -15.18 -17.08 -23.58
CA GLY A 60 -16.21 -16.44 -24.39
C GLY A 60 -15.78 -15.05 -24.88
N PHE A 61 -15.01 -14.30 -24.09
CA PHE A 61 -14.47 -13.02 -24.51
C PHE A 61 -13.44 -13.18 -25.64
N ALA A 62 -12.56 -14.19 -25.55
CA ALA A 62 -11.64 -14.53 -26.62
C ALA A 62 -12.36 -14.96 -27.90
N GLN A 63 -13.45 -15.74 -27.80
CA GLN A 63 -14.28 -16.11 -28.94
C GLN A 63 -14.89 -14.90 -29.65
N ASN A 64 -15.40 -13.92 -28.89
CA ASN A 64 -16.17 -12.80 -29.44
C ASN A 64 -15.33 -11.59 -29.82
N GLN A 65 -14.19 -11.38 -29.15
CA GLN A 65 -13.37 -10.17 -29.24
C GLN A 65 -11.88 -10.45 -29.52
N GLY A 66 -11.54 -11.69 -29.81
CA GLY A 66 -10.17 -12.08 -30.13
C GLY A 66 -9.21 -11.72 -29.00
N TYR A 67 -8.01 -11.28 -29.36
CA TYR A 67 -6.92 -10.94 -28.42
C TYR A 67 -7.24 -9.77 -27.45
N LEU A 68 -8.39 -9.11 -27.58
CA LEU A 68 -8.80 -8.10 -26.62
C LEU A 68 -8.91 -8.66 -25.18
N PHE A 69 -9.12 -9.96 -24.98
CA PHE A 69 -9.11 -10.55 -23.65
C PHE A 69 -7.76 -10.35 -22.89
N LEU A 70 -6.65 -10.22 -23.63
CA LEU A 70 -5.34 -9.96 -23.03
C LEU A 70 -5.20 -8.57 -22.40
N THR A 71 -6.04 -7.61 -22.78
CA THR A 71 -5.99 -6.25 -22.21
C THR A 71 -6.15 -6.25 -20.70
N ILE A 72 -6.94 -7.20 -20.18
CA ILE A 72 -7.19 -7.34 -18.73
C ILE A 72 -5.90 -7.78 -18.03
N TYR A 73 -5.17 -8.74 -18.61
CA TYR A 73 -3.87 -9.17 -18.11
C TYR A 73 -2.83 -8.03 -18.18
N VAL A 74 -2.73 -7.39 -19.35
CA VAL A 74 -1.74 -6.32 -19.59
C VAL A 74 -1.99 -5.11 -18.70
N GLY A 75 -3.26 -4.71 -18.51
CA GLY A 75 -3.61 -3.59 -17.64
C GLY A 75 -3.19 -3.81 -16.18
N VAL A 76 -3.43 -5.01 -15.64
CA VAL A 76 -2.97 -5.37 -14.30
C VAL A 76 -1.45 -5.41 -14.22
N THR A 77 -0.80 -5.99 -15.23
CA THR A 77 0.66 -6.06 -15.31
C THR A 77 1.28 -4.65 -15.26
N LEU A 78 0.70 -3.68 -15.98
CA LEU A 78 1.14 -2.29 -15.95
C LEU A 78 0.98 -1.66 -14.55
N ALA A 79 -0.13 -1.94 -13.84
CA ALA A 79 -0.32 -1.44 -12.48
C ALA A 79 0.76 -1.97 -11.52
N PHE A 80 1.11 -3.25 -11.64
CA PHE A 80 2.16 -3.87 -10.81
C PHE A 80 3.58 -3.50 -11.25
N LEU A 81 3.80 -3.21 -12.53
CA LEU A 81 5.06 -2.64 -13.03
C LEU A 81 5.31 -1.25 -12.44
N LEU A 82 4.24 -0.46 -12.28
CA LEU A 82 4.29 0.86 -11.64
C LEU A 82 4.24 0.79 -10.11
N ALA A 83 4.37 -0.39 -9.50
CA ALA A 83 4.33 -0.54 -8.05
C ALA A 83 5.26 0.40 -7.28
N PRO A 84 6.51 0.71 -7.69
CA PRO A 84 7.38 1.62 -6.96
C PRO A 84 6.83 3.05 -6.83
N VAL A 85 6.14 3.54 -7.86
CA VAL A 85 5.64 4.93 -7.92
C VAL A 85 4.15 5.06 -7.59
N LEU A 86 3.38 3.96 -7.64
CA LEU A 86 1.95 3.96 -7.42
C LEU A 86 1.55 3.15 -6.17
N LEU A 87 1.86 1.86 -6.14
CA LEU A 87 1.36 0.97 -5.08
C LEU A 87 2.15 1.10 -3.78
N GLN A 88 3.47 1.28 -3.83
CA GLN A 88 4.29 1.44 -2.62
C GLN A 88 3.97 2.72 -1.82
N PRO A 89 3.83 3.91 -2.44
CA PRO A 89 3.40 5.11 -1.73
C PRO A 89 2.01 4.94 -1.09
N LEU A 90 1.05 4.32 -1.81
CA LEU A 90 -0.26 4.03 -1.25
C LEU A 90 -0.19 3.05 -0.07
N LEU A 91 0.63 1.98 -0.18
CA LEU A 91 0.82 1.02 0.90
C LEU A 91 1.40 1.67 2.16
N ARG A 92 2.41 2.55 2.01
CA ARG A 92 2.97 3.31 3.13
C ARG A 92 1.88 4.16 3.80
N LEU A 93 1.14 4.95 3.01
CA LEU A 93 0.08 5.79 3.51
C LEU A 93 -1.00 5.00 4.27
N VAL A 94 -1.47 3.89 3.70
CA VAL A 94 -2.47 3.01 4.32
C VAL A 94 -1.97 2.44 5.65
N ARG A 95 -0.71 2.03 5.72
CA ARG A 95 -0.10 1.47 6.94
C ARG A 95 0.16 2.54 8.00
N ASP A 96 0.73 3.68 7.61
CA ASP A 96 1.10 4.74 8.53
C ASP A 96 -0.12 5.36 9.21
N TYR A 97 -1.22 5.49 8.48
CA TYR A 97 -2.46 6.08 8.99
C TYR A 97 -3.55 5.05 9.32
N GLN A 98 -3.24 3.74 9.24
CA GLN A 98 -4.17 2.65 9.57
C GLN A 98 -5.50 2.76 8.80
N LEU A 99 -5.43 3.08 7.51
CA LEU A 99 -6.61 3.18 6.65
C LEU A 99 -7.06 1.76 6.26
N THR A 100 -8.37 1.50 6.29
CA THR A 100 -8.91 0.15 6.10
C THR A 100 -9.61 -0.03 4.75
N SER A 101 -9.84 1.08 4.04
CA SER A 101 -10.59 1.06 2.79
C SER A 101 -10.23 2.22 1.87
N LEU A 102 -10.64 2.11 0.61
CA LEU A 102 -10.51 3.21 -0.36
C LEU A 102 -11.30 4.47 0.08
N ALA A 103 -12.46 4.27 0.73
CA ALA A 103 -13.24 5.40 1.27
C ALA A 103 -12.48 6.12 2.40
N ASP A 104 -11.76 5.37 3.25
CA ASP A 104 -10.90 5.96 4.28
C ASP A 104 -9.75 6.75 3.64
N LEU A 105 -9.13 6.24 2.57
CA LEU A 105 -8.05 6.92 1.85
C LEU A 105 -8.52 8.29 1.32
N PHE A 106 -9.67 8.34 0.68
CA PHE A 106 -10.21 9.59 0.16
C PHE A 106 -10.73 10.51 1.26
N ALA A 107 -11.37 9.99 2.32
CA ALA A 107 -11.79 10.77 3.48
C ALA A 107 -10.58 11.33 4.26
N PHE A 108 -9.43 10.67 4.20
CA PHE A 108 -8.19 11.17 4.77
C PHE A 108 -7.63 12.35 3.96
N ARG A 109 -7.51 12.21 2.61
CA ARG A 109 -6.96 13.25 1.73
C ARG A 109 -7.91 14.42 1.53
N TYR A 110 -9.21 14.16 1.38
CA TYR A 110 -10.27 15.13 1.14
C TYR A 110 -11.19 15.18 2.36
N PRO A 111 -10.77 15.81 3.48
CA PRO A 111 -11.46 15.72 4.76
C PRO A 111 -12.85 16.35 4.73
N SER A 112 -13.85 15.50 4.52
CA SER A 112 -15.27 15.84 4.53
C SER A 112 -16.09 14.62 4.91
N ARG A 113 -17.17 14.81 5.66
CA ARG A 113 -18.13 13.72 5.93
C ARG A 113 -18.72 13.12 4.66
N TRP A 114 -18.95 13.97 3.66
CA TRP A 114 -19.53 13.55 2.39
C TRP A 114 -18.56 12.74 1.51
N THR A 115 -17.26 12.96 1.62
CA THR A 115 -16.28 12.24 0.79
C THR A 115 -16.35 10.74 1.02
N GLY A 116 -16.19 10.27 2.25
CA GLY A 116 -16.26 8.85 2.58
C GLY A 116 -17.64 8.26 2.29
N THR A 117 -18.72 8.99 2.62
CA THR A 117 -20.10 8.56 2.35
C THR A 117 -20.35 8.37 0.85
N LEU A 118 -19.98 9.34 0.00
CA LEU A 118 -20.19 9.26 -1.45
C LEU A 118 -19.35 8.16 -2.08
N VAL A 119 -18.06 8.04 -1.71
CA VAL A 119 -17.19 6.96 -2.19
C VAL A 119 -17.80 5.59 -1.83
N THR A 120 -18.29 5.42 -0.59
CA THR A 120 -18.93 4.18 -0.14
C THR A 120 -20.18 3.87 -0.94
N LEU A 121 -21.07 4.85 -1.15
CA LEU A 121 -22.30 4.65 -1.93
C LEU A 121 -21.99 4.33 -3.39
N PHE A 122 -21.06 5.05 -4.00
CA PHE A 122 -20.68 4.81 -5.39
C PHE A 122 -20.02 3.44 -5.57
N MET A 123 -19.16 3.02 -4.63
CA MET A 123 -18.56 1.68 -4.65
C MET A 123 -19.64 0.60 -4.45
N LEU A 124 -20.55 0.78 -3.49
CA LEU A 124 -21.61 -0.18 -3.23
C LEU A 124 -22.44 -0.42 -4.50
N VAL A 125 -22.93 0.66 -5.13
CA VAL A 125 -23.73 0.55 -6.36
C VAL A 125 -22.89 0.06 -7.55
N GLY A 126 -21.63 0.54 -7.65
CA GLY A 126 -20.73 0.19 -8.74
C GLY A 126 -20.32 -1.28 -8.77
N ILE A 127 -20.30 -1.95 -7.62
CA ILE A 127 -19.87 -3.35 -7.51
C ILE A 127 -21.03 -4.34 -7.57
N LEU A 128 -22.28 -3.93 -7.40
CA LEU A 128 -23.44 -4.83 -7.45
C LEU A 128 -23.50 -5.68 -8.74
N PRO A 129 -23.28 -5.13 -9.95
CA PRO A 129 -23.25 -5.94 -11.18
C PRO A 129 -22.16 -7.02 -11.14
N TYR A 130 -21.04 -6.75 -10.49
CA TYR A 130 -19.93 -7.70 -10.37
C TYR A 130 -20.22 -8.83 -9.37
N ILE A 131 -20.92 -8.55 -8.27
CA ILE A 131 -21.42 -9.60 -7.34
C ILE A 131 -22.48 -10.45 -8.04
N SER A 132 -23.43 -9.84 -8.75
CA SER A 132 -24.44 -10.52 -9.55
C SER A 132 -23.82 -11.49 -10.57
N LEU A 133 -22.76 -11.07 -11.27
CA LEU A 133 -21.99 -11.89 -12.19
C LEU A 133 -21.43 -13.16 -11.53
N GLN A 134 -20.92 -13.08 -10.30
CA GLN A 134 -20.37 -14.27 -9.61
C GLN A 134 -21.48 -15.27 -9.29
N ILE A 135 -22.63 -14.76 -8.84
CA ILE A 135 -23.81 -15.59 -8.55
C ILE A 135 -24.30 -16.27 -9.83
N GLN A 136 -24.46 -15.50 -10.92
CA GLN A 136 -24.87 -16.00 -12.24
C GLN A 136 -23.91 -17.10 -12.72
N ALA A 137 -22.60 -16.88 -12.64
CA ALA A 137 -21.60 -17.84 -13.11
C ALA A 137 -21.67 -19.18 -12.37
N VAL A 138 -21.89 -19.18 -11.05
CA VAL A 138 -22.06 -20.41 -10.26
C VAL A 138 -23.37 -21.13 -10.61
N VAL A 139 -24.46 -20.38 -10.70
CA VAL A 139 -25.78 -20.94 -11.08
C VAL A 139 -25.71 -21.57 -12.45
N THR A 140 -25.20 -20.86 -13.45
CA THR A 140 -25.10 -21.38 -14.82
C THR A 140 -24.14 -22.56 -14.91
N SER A 141 -23.02 -22.56 -14.15
CA SER A 141 -22.11 -23.70 -14.10
C SER A 141 -22.77 -24.94 -13.55
N ALA A 142 -23.61 -24.83 -12.52
CA ALA A 142 -24.42 -25.93 -12.00
C ALA A 142 -25.47 -26.39 -13.02
N GLN A 143 -26.14 -25.46 -13.70
CA GLN A 143 -27.15 -25.79 -14.74
C GLN A 143 -26.54 -26.45 -16.01
N VAL A 144 -25.28 -26.13 -16.35
CA VAL A 144 -24.57 -26.85 -17.43
C VAL A 144 -24.37 -28.32 -17.10
N LEU A 145 -24.23 -28.64 -15.81
CA LEU A 145 -23.99 -29.99 -15.31
C LEU A 145 -25.30 -30.73 -14.98
N THR A 146 -26.31 -30.01 -14.43
CA THR A 146 -27.61 -30.59 -14.06
C THR A 146 -28.71 -29.53 -14.15
N GLN A 147 -29.91 -29.94 -14.60
CA GLN A 147 -31.08 -29.04 -14.75
C GLN A 147 -32.17 -29.30 -13.68
N GLU A 148 -31.83 -30.01 -12.60
CA GLU A 148 -32.79 -30.50 -11.61
C GLU A 148 -33.42 -29.41 -10.73
N VAL A 149 -32.73 -28.22 -10.56
CA VAL A 149 -33.14 -27.20 -9.59
C VAL A 149 -33.29 -25.84 -10.26
N PRO A 150 -34.32 -25.06 -9.88
CA PRO A 150 -34.51 -23.70 -10.38
C PRO A 150 -33.32 -22.77 -10.07
N PRO A 151 -32.90 -21.88 -11.00
CA PRO A 151 -31.76 -20.99 -10.86
C PRO A 151 -31.77 -20.16 -9.57
N GLY A 152 -32.95 -19.61 -9.21
CA GLY A 152 -33.10 -18.79 -8.00
C GLY A 152 -32.80 -19.53 -6.68
N VAL A 153 -33.12 -20.84 -6.64
CA VAL A 153 -32.84 -21.67 -5.45
C VAL A 153 -31.33 -21.95 -5.35
N LEU A 154 -30.67 -22.28 -6.46
CA LEU A 154 -29.21 -22.47 -6.52
C LEU A 154 -28.48 -21.21 -6.06
N ALA A 155 -28.91 -20.03 -6.58
CA ALA A 155 -28.36 -18.73 -6.20
C ALA A 155 -28.55 -18.46 -4.70
N LEU A 156 -29.73 -18.73 -4.15
CA LEU A 156 -30.01 -18.53 -2.72
C LEU A 156 -29.13 -19.40 -1.85
N VAL A 157 -29.05 -20.71 -2.16
CA VAL A 157 -28.22 -21.67 -1.41
C VAL A 157 -26.74 -21.24 -1.44
N PHE A 158 -26.24 -20.85 -2.60
CA PHE A 158 -24.87 -20.35 -2.74
C PHE A 158 -24.65 -19.08 -1.88
N CYS A 159 -25.54 -18.09 -1.97
CA CYS A 159 -25.43 -16.85 -1.20
C CYS A 159 -25.49 -17.11 0.33
N VAL A 160 -26.37 -17.97 0.80
CA VAL A 160 -26.46 -18.35 2.22
C VAL A 160 -25.15 -19.00 2.68
N THR A 161 -24.63 -19.95 1.89
CA THR A 161 -23.40 -20.68 2.22
C THR A 161 -22.17 -19.77 2.28
N VAL A 162 -22.02 -18.89 1.26
CA VAL A 162 -20.91 -17.92 1.24
C VAL A 162 -21.05 -16.88 2.35
N THR A 163 -22.29 -16.45 2.68
CA THR A 163 -22.55 -15.53 3.79
C THR A 163 -22.12 -16.15 5.12
N LEU A 164 -22.49 -17.42 5.35
CA LEU A 164 -22.10 -18.13 6.57
C LEU A 164 -20.59 -18.17 6.70
N PHE A 165 -19.88 -18.52 5.62
CA PHE A 165 -18.44 -18.55 5.59
C PHE A 165 -17.82 -17.15 5.84
N ALA A 166 -18.28 -16.12 5.13
CA ALA A 166 -17.77 -14.77 5.29
C ALA A 166 -17.98 -14.20 6.71
N VAL A 167 -19.11 -14.52 7.34
CA VAL A 167 -19.41 -14.12 8.73
C VAL A 167 -18.54 -14.87 9.75
N LEU A 168 -18.33 -16.17 9.55
CA LEU A 168 -17.54 -17.00 10.48
C LEU A 168 -16.04 -16.66 10.44
N PHE A 169 -15.50 -16.36 9.26
CA PHE A 169 -14.06 -16.12 9.09
C PHE A 169 -13.69 -14.64 8.91
N GLY A 170 -14.44 -13.92 8.10
CA GLY A 170 -14.11 -12.56 7.75
C GLY A 170 -14.46 -11.52 8.81
N ALA A 171 -15.33 -11.87 9.78
CA ALA A 171 -15.77 -10.95 10.82
C ALA A 171 -15.42 -11.48 12.23
N ARG A 172 -14.20 -11.96 12.42
CA ARG A 172 -13.73 -12.43 13.76
C ARG A 172 -13.13 -11.32 14.59
N GLN A 173 -12.44 -10.40 13.95
CA GLN A 173 -11.70 -9.32 14.63
C GLN A 173 -12.17 -7.96 14.13
N VAL A 174 -12.22 -7.00 15.04
CA VAL A 174 -12.68 -5.62 14.75
C VAL A 174 -11.49 -4.69 14.49
N THR A 175 -10.30 -5.07 15.01
CA THR A 175 -9.11 -4.23 14.94
C THR A 175 -8.29 -4.50 13.68
N PRO A 176 -8.00 -3.48 12.84
CA PRO A 176 -7.19 -3.63 11.62
C PRO A 176 -5.72 -3.99 11.87
N ARG A 177 -5.30 -3.98 13.13
CA ARG A 177 -3.93 -4.33 13.53
C ARG A 177 -3.68 -5.82 13.46
N GLU A 178 -4.70 -6.61 13.73
CA GLU A 178 -4.63 -8.05 13.65
C GLU A 178 -4.97 -8.43 12.20
N LYS A 179 -3.92 -8.69 11.41
CA LYS A 179 -4.07 -9.16 10.04
C LYS A 179 -4.74 -10.54 10.05
N HIS A 180 -5.62 -10.76 9.10
CA HIS A 180 -6.33 -12.03 8.98
C HIS A 180 -5.43 -13.05 8.24
N GLU A 181 -4.40 -13.59 8.92
CA GLU A 181 -3.49 -14.57 8.30
C GLU A 181 -4.27 -15.76 7.72
N GLY A 182 -5.31 -16.21 8.41
CA GLY A 182 -6.19 -17.28 7.93
C GLY A 182 -6.91 -16.92 6.62
N LEU A 183 -7.39 -15.70 6.49
CA LEU A 183 -8.03 -15.21 5.26
C LEU A 183 -7.03 -15.18 4.10
N VAL A 184 -5.84 -14.62 4.32
CA VAL A 184 -4.78 -14.51 3.28
C VAL A 184 -4.39 -15.90 2.76
N VAL A 185 -4.18 -16.87 3.67
CA VAL A 185 -3.81 -18.26 3.31
C VAL A 185 -4.97 -18.96 2.61
N ALA A 186 -6.22 -18.76 3.05
CA ALA A 186 -7.40 -19.34 2.43
C ALA A 186 -7.58 -18.83 0.99
N ILE A 187 -7.46 -17.53 0.76
CA ILE A 187 -7.55 -16.94 -0.58
C ILE A 187 -6.36 -17.34 -1.47
N ALA A 188 -5.18 -17.52 -0.90
CA ALA A 188 -4.04 -18.09 -1.64
C ALA A 188 -4.31 -19.54 -2.07
N PHE A 189 -4.90 -20.37 -1.20
CA PHE A 189 -5.32 -21.73 -1.52
C PHE A 189 -6.39 -21.77 -2.61
N GLU A 190 -7.42 -20.91 -2.53
CA GLU A 190 -8.42 -20.75 -3.58
C GLU A 190 -7.78 -20.38 -4.93
N SER A 191 -6.82 -19.47 -4.93
CA SER A 191 -6.13 -19.04 -6.15
C SER A 191 -5.31 -20.16 -6.79
N LEU A 192 -4.75 -21.04 -5.95
CA LEU A 192 -4.05 -22.22 -6.44
C LEU A 192 -5.03 -23.23 -7.06
N ILE A 193 -6.19 -23.48 -6.43
CA ILE A 193 -7.23 -24.39 -6.96
C ILE A 193 -7.71 -23.94 -8.34
N LYS A 194 -8.08 -22.66 -8.51
CA LYS A 194 -8.55 -22.16 -9.81
C LYS A 194 -7.46 -22.20 -10.89
N LEU A 195 -6.20 -21.94 -10.53
CA LEU A 195 -5.08 -22.08 -11.47
C LEU A 195 -4.91 -23.53 -11.91
N VAL A 196 -4.86 -24.47 -10.95
CA VAL A 196 -4.71 -25.90 -11.25
C VAL A 196 -5.89 -26.41 -12.08
N ALA A 197 -7.13 -26.01 -11.75
CA ALA A 197 -8.32 -26.42 -12.50
C ALA A 197 -8.29 -25.95 -13.96
N LEU A 198 -7.91 -24.69 -14.20
CA LEU A 198 -7.86 -24.16 -15.57
C LEU A 198 -6.69 -24.75 -16.37
N LEU A 199 -5.52 -24.94 -15.75
CA LEU A 199 -4.37 -25.59 -16.40
C LEU A 199 -4.64 -27.08 -16.66
N ALA A 200 -5.35 -27.77 -15.78
CA ALA A 200 -5.76 -29.16 -16.00
C ALA A 200 -6.75 -29.28 -17.17
N ALA A 201 -7.71 -28.36 -17.29
CA ALA A 201 -8.60 -28.30 -18.45
C ALA A 201 -7.84 -28.04 -19.74
N ALA A 202 -6.87 -27.11 -19.74
CA ALA A 202 -6.01 -26.84 -20.88
C ALA A 202 -5.09 -28.03 -21.24
N ALA A 203 -4.55 -28.71 -20.24
CA ALA A 203 -3.76 -29.92 -20.45
C ALA A 203 -4.60 -31.07 -21.07
N PHE A 204 -5.81 -31.28 -20.56
CA PHE A 204 -6.75 -32.23 -21.15
C PHE A 204 -7.14 -31.84 -22.58
N ALA A 205 -7.41 -30.57 -22.83
CA ALA A 205 -7.64 -30.05 -24.19
C ALA A 205 -6.46 -30.32 -25.11
N LEU A 206 -5.22 -30.04 -24.69
CA LEU A 206 -4.02 -30.21 -25.50
C LEU A 206 -3.71 -31.68 -25.76
N PHE A 207 -3.71 -32.51 -24.73
CA PHE A 207 -3.26 -33.91 -24.86
C PHE A 207 -4.42 -34.88 -25.14
N GLY A 208 -5.59 -34.67 -24.53
CA GLY A 208 -6.76 -35.54 -24.69
C GLY A 208 -7.54 -35.26 -25.98
N VAL A 209 -7.74 -33.95 -26.34
CA VAL A 209 -8.52 -33.58 -27.53
C VAL A 209 -7.65 -33.45 -28.78
N PHE A 210 -6.48 -32.81 -28.68
CA PHE A 210 -5.58 -32.59 -29.83
C PHE A 210 -4.53 -33.68 -30.01
N GLY A 211 -4.26 -34.50 -28.98
CA GLY A 211 -3.21 -35.51 -29.02
C GLY A 211 -1.79 -34.95 -28.85
N GLY A 212 -1.67 -33.72 -28.34
CA GLY A 212 -0.42 -33.03 -28.05
C GLY A 212 -0.21 -31.78 -28.91
N PRO A 213 0.92 -31.07 -28.71
CA PRO A 213 1.23 -29.83 -29.45
C PRO A 213 1.26 -29.98 -30.98
N ALA A 214 1.76 -31.10 -31.47
CA ALA A 214 1.78 -31.40 -32.91
C ALA A 214 0.37 -31.52 -33.51
N GLY A 215 -0.55 -32.20 -32.81
CA GLY A 215 -1.93 -32.31 -33.24
C GLY A 215 -2.70 -31.01 -33.19
N LEU A 216 -2.36 -30.12 -32.20
CA LEU A 216 -2.90 -28.77 -32.17
C LEU A 216 -2.39 -27.95 -33.38
N ASP A 217 -1.10 -27.99 -33.68
CA ASP A 217 -0.52 -27.28 -34.84
C ASP A 217 -1.14 -27.75 -36.17
N GLU A 218 -1.32 -29.07 -36.34
CA GLU A 218 -1.97 -29.67 -37.53
C GLU A 218 -3.42 -29.17 -37.64
N TRP A 219 -4.18 -29.18 -36.52
CA TRP A 219 -5.56 -28.71 -36.53
C TRP A 219 -5.66 -27.20 -36.82
N LEU A 220 -4.78 -26.37 -36.27
CA LEU A 220 -4.76 -24.92 -36.54
C LEU A 220 -4.43 -24.64 -38.03
N ARG A 221 -3.52 -25.39 -38.65
CA ARG A 221 -3.23 -25.26 -40.08
C ARG A 221 -4.42 -25.69 -40.96
N ALA A 222 -5.17 -26.69 -40.52
CA ALA A 222 -6.38 -27.12 -41.19
C ALA A 222 -7.59 -26.19 -40.99
N ASN A 223 -7.57 -25.36 -39.93
CA ASN A 223 -8.63 -24.45 -39.54
C ASN A 223 -8.13 -23.01 -39.37
N PRO A 224 -7.66 -22.33 -40.43
CA PRO A 224 -7.09 -20.98 -40.33
C PRO A 224 -8.08 -19.94 -39.76
N GLN A 225 -9.38 -20.14 -39.96
CA GLN A 225 -10.45 -19.29 -39.43
C GLN A 225 -10.44 -19.20 -37.87
N ALA A 226 -10.03 -20.30 -37.22
CA ALA A 226 -9.93 -20.31 -35.75
C ALA A 226 -8.79 -19.38 -35.25
N VAL A 227 -7.73 -19.23 -36.02
CA VAL A 227 -6.62 -18.31 -35.76
C VAL A 227 -7.05 -16.87 -36.11
N GLU A 228 -7.66 -16.69 -37.30
CA GLU A 228 -8.16 -15.39 -37.77
C GLU A 228 -9.19 -14.79 -36.80
N GLN A 229 -10.04 -15.60 -36.17
CA GLN A 229 -10.99 -15.16 -35.16
C GLN A 229 -10.32 -14.48 -33.95
N LEU A 230 -9.15 -14.99 -33.53
CA LEU A 230 -8.38 -14.31 -32.48
C LEU A 230 -7.72 -13.03 -32.98
N HIS A 231 -7.44 -12.92 -34.28
CA HIS A 231 -6.85 -11.74 -34.93
C HIS A 231 -7.93 -10.75 -35.43
N ALA A 232 -9.19 -10.90 -35.00
CA ALA A 232 -10.23 -9.94 -35.35
C ALA A 232 -9.70 -8.51 -35.24
N PRO A 233 -9.97 -7.61 -36.23
CA PRO A 233 -9.32 -6.31 -36.27
C PRO A 233 -9.54 -5.57 -34.95
N LEU A 234 -8.43 -5.28 -34.28
CA LEU A 234 -8.42 -4.50 -33.05
C LEU A 234 -8.97 -3.13 -33.38
N ARG A 235 -10.22 -2.88 -32.96
CA ARG A 235 -10.80 -1.53 -33.09
C ARG A 235 -9.94 -0.60 -32.22
N GLU A 236 -9.36 0.42 -32.86
CA GLU A 236 -8.64 1.46 -32.19
C GLU A 236 -9.38 1.94 -30.96
N GLY A 237 -9.20 2.35 -29.99
CA GLY A 237 -10.03 2.78 -28.85
C GLY A 237 -10.47 1.68 -27.87
N ALA A 238 -10.91 0.54 -28.35
CA ALA A 238 -11.35 -0.55 -27.47
C ALA A 238 -10.20 -1.11 -26.64
N TRP A 239 -9.03 -1.26 -27.25
CA TRP A 239 -7.81 -1.75 -26.58
C TRP A 239 -7.38 -0.83 -25.44
N SER A 240 -7.18 0.46 -25.69
CA SER A 240 -6.75 1.45 -24.68
C SER A 240 -7.77 1.60 -23.57
N THR A 241 -9.06 1.58 -23.90
CA THR A 241 -10.16 1.64 -22.92
C THR A 241 -10.11 0.45 -21.96
N LEU A 242 -10.08 -0.78 -22.48
CA LEU A 242 -10.07 -1.98 -21.67
C LEU A 242 -8.80 -2.08 -20.82
N LEU A 243 -7.66 -1.67 -21.36
CA LEU A 243 -6.39 -1.61 -20.65
C LEU A 243 -6.46 -0.63 -19.47
N LEU A 244 -7.03 0.57 -19.67
CA LEU A 244 -7.23 1.57 -18.61
C LEU A 244 -8.19 1.06 -17.54
N LEU A 245 -9.28 0.40 -17.93
CA LEU A 245 -10.24 -0.18 -17.00
C LEU A 245 -9.58 -1.27 -16.15
N ALA A 246 -8.82 -2.17 -16.77
CA ALA A 246 -8.11 -3.25 -16.07
C ALA A 246 -7.00 -2.72 -15.16
N PHE A 247 -6.24 -1.72 -15.63
CA PHE A 247 -5.23 -1.01 -14.82
C PHE A 247 -5.85 -0.42 -13.55
N SER A 248 -6.96 0.29 -13.69
CA SER A 248 -7.68 0.90 -12.56
C SER A 248 -8.23 -0.14 -11.61
N ALA A 249 -8.86 -1.19 -12.14
CA ALA A 249 -9.45 -2.28 -11.38
C ALA A 249 -8.41 -3.06 -10.55
N ALA A 250 -7.15 -3.10 -11.01
CA ALA A 250 -6.07 -3.83 -10.35
C ALA A 250 -5.83 -3.43 -8.89
N PHE A 251 -6.12 -2.19 -8.51
CA PHE A 251 -5.88 -1.67 -7.15
C PHE A 251 -7.02 -0.82 -6.57
N LEU A 252 -8.00 -0.40 -7.39
CA LEU A 252 -9.12 0.42 -6.94
C LEU A 252 -10.38 -0.39 -6.58
N LEU A 253 -10.52 -1.63 -7.05
CA LEU A 253 -11.59 -2.51 -6.58
C LEU A 253 -11.49 -2.71 -5.07
N PRO A 254 -12.59 -2.61 -4.30
CA PRO A 254 -12.54 -2.72 -2.84
C PRO A 254 -11.81 -3.98 -2.35
N ARG A 255 -12.04 -5.15 -2.96
CA ARG A 255 -11.31 -6.38 -2.64
C ARG A 255 -9.81 -6.31 -2.92
N GLN A 256 -9.42 -5.67 -4.04
CA GLN A 256 -8.01 -5.52 -4.40
C GLN A 256 -7.32 -4.54 -3.47
N PHE A 257 -7.95 -3.40 -3.19
CA PHE A 257 -7.45 -2.46 -2.21
C PHE A 257 -7.25 -3.13 -0.85
N HIS A 258 -8.23 -3.92 -0.40
CA HIS A 258 -8.17 -4.64 0.87
C HIS A 258 -7.00 -5.62 0.89
N MET A 259 -6.85 -6.47 -0.12
CA MET A 259 -5.78 -7.47 -0.16
C MET A 259 -4.39 -6.88 -0.37
N ILE A 260 -4.26 -5.86 -1.26
CA ILE A 260 -2.94 -5.25 -1.56
C ILE A 260 -2.43 -4.43 -0.37
N PHE A 261 -3.31 -3.63 0.27
CA PHE A 261 -2.88 -2.62 1.23
C PHE A 261 -3.26 -2.96 2.67
N THR A 262 -4.48 -3.45 2.91
CA THR A 262 -4.98 -3.68 4.27
C THR A 262 -4.45 -4.99 4.83
N GLU A 263 -4.47 -6.10 4.10
CA GLU A 263 -4.01 -7.42 4.54
C GLU A 263 -2.51 -7.66 4.30
N ASN A 264 -1.79 -6.69 3.74
CA ASN A 264 -0.35 -6.80 3.57
C ASN A 264 0.36 -6.86 4.93
N ILE A 265 0.99 -8.00 5.25
CA ILE A 265 1.73 -8.21 6.50
C ILE A 265 3.11 -7.58 6.40
N GLU A 266 3.84 -7.88 5.32
CA GLU A 266 5.20 -7.40 5.09
C GLU A 266 5.27 -6.51 3.84
N PRO A 267 5.70 -5.24 3.96
CA PRO A 267 5.81 -4.33 2.81
C PRO A 267 6.70 -4.87 1.68
N SER A 268 7.73 -5.64 2.03
CA SER A 268 8.64 -6.29 1.09
C SER A 268 7.95 -7.30 0.17
N ALA A 269 6.84 -7.91 0.61
CA ALA A 269 6.07 -8.87 -0.17
C ALA A 269 5.47 -8.25 -1.45
N LEU A 270 5.18 -6.94 -1.44
CA LEU A 270 4.70 -6.24 -2.63
C LEU A 270 5.74 -6.24 -3.77
N ARG A 271 7.04 -6.22 -3.45
CA ARG A 271 8.12 -6.35 -4.45
C ARG A 271 8.08 -7.72 -5.14
N THR A 272 7.85 -8.78 -4.39
CA THR A 272 7.66 -10.12 -4.99
C THR A 272 6.38 -10.17 -5.81
N ALA A 273 5.28 -9.62 -5.31
CA ALA A 273 4.01 -9.58 -6.01
C ALA A 273 4.08 -8.79 -7.32
N SER A 274 4.95 -7.77 -7.44
CA SER A 274 5.05 -6.96 -8.66
C SER A 274 5.46 -7.75 -9.91
N TRP A 275 6.13 -8.88 -9.77
CA TRP A 275 6.45 -9.78 -10.89
C TRP A 275 5.70 -11.12 -10.82
N ALA A 276 5.49 -11.67 -9.64
CA ALA A 276 4.91 -13.00 -9.49
C ALA A 276 3.39 -13.00 -9.72
N PHE A 277 2.69 -11.90 -9.43
CA PHE A 277 1.26 -11.79 -9.72
C PHE A 277 0.97 -11.66 -11.22
N PRO A 278 1.67 -10.83 -12.01
CA PRO A 278 1.62 -10.92 -13.47
C PRO A 278 1.90 -12.31 -14.03
N LEU A 279 2.88 -13.03 -13.48
CA LEU A 279 3.17 -14.41 -13.91
C LEU A 279 1.99 -15.36 -13.62
N PHE A 280 1.36 -15.27 -12.44
CA PHE A 280 0.15 -16.03 -12.12
C PHE A 280 -0.97 -15.78 -13.13
N LEU A 281 -1.22 -14.51 -13.48
CA LEU A 281 -2.23 -14.14 -14.46
C LEU A 281 -1.85 -14.60 -15.89
N LEU A 282 -0.57 -14.57 -16.25
CA LEU A 282 -0.10 -15.10 -17.52
C LEU A 282 -0.41 -16.59 -17.65
N LEU A 283 -0.12 -17.37 -16.61
CA LEU A 283 -0.41 -18.81 -16.59
C LEU A 283 -1.91 -19.10 -16.80
N LEU A 284 -2.79 -18.30 -16.18
CA LEU A 284 -4.24 -18.42 -16.44
C LEU A 284 -4.59 -18.09 -17.89
N ASN A 285 -4.00 -17.05 -18.46
CA ASN A 285 -4.33 -16.60 -19.81
C ASN A 285 -3.79 -17.55 -20.90
N LEU A 286 -2.68 -18.26 -20.65
CA LEU A 286 -2.16 -19.26 -21.60
C LEU A 286 -3.12 -20.44 -21.83
N ALA A 287 -3.97 -20.75 -20.86
CA ALA A 287 -4.98 -21.81 -20.97
C ALA A 287 -6.13 -21.44 -21.92
N ILE A 288 -6.46 -20.14 -22.04
CA ILE A 288 -7.69 -19.67 -22.69
C ILE A 288 -7.78 -20.07 -24.18
N PRO A 289 -6.76 -19.82 -25.05
CA PRO A 289 -6.86 -20.20 -26.45
C PRO A 289 -6.98 -21.71 -26.65
N VAL A 290 -6.28 -22.52 -25.85
CA VAL A 290 -6.31 -23.98 -25.97
C VAL A 290 -7.68 -24.54 -25.63
N VAL A 291 -8.30 -24.03 -24.56
CA VAL A 291 -9.68 -24.37 -24.16
C VAL A 291 -10.68 -23.92 -25.21
N LEU A 292 -10.54 -22.72 -25.79
CA LEU A 292 -11.40 -22.21 -26.85
C LEU A 292 -11.35 -23.11 -28.08
N TRP A 293 -10.16 -23.37 -28.61
CA TRP A 293 -9.98 -24.19 -29.83
C TRP A 293 -10.46 -25.63 -29.62
N SER A 294 -10.28 -26.20 -28.41
CA SER A 294 -10.80 -27.55 -28.13
C SER A 294 -12.32 -27.61 -28.17
N GLY A 295 -13.00 -26.58 -27.64
CA GLY A 295 -14.45 -26.47 -27.72
C GLY A 295 -14.95 -26.33 -29.16
N GLN A 296 -14.22 -25.57 -29.99
CA GLN A 296 -14.50 -25.45 -31.44
C GLN A 296 -14.29 -26.76 -32.17
N LYS A 297 -13.18 -27.48 -31.90
CA LYS A 297 -12.90 -28.79 -32.50
C LYS A 297 -13.98 -29.83 -32.18
N LEU A 298 -14.48 -29.81 -30.97
CA LEU A 298 -15.52 -30.73 -30.48
C LEU A 298 -16.94 -30.30 -30.88
N GLY A 299 -17.11 -29.13 -31.53
CA GLY A 299 -18.42 -28.60 -31.91
C GLY A 299 -19.34 -28.40 -30.71
N MET A 300 -18.79 -27.90 -29.58
CA MET A 300 -19.59 -27.73 -28.35
C MET A 300 -20.68 -26.68 -28.53
N ASP A 301 -21.94 -27.07 -28.31
CA ASP A 301 -23.07 -26.16 -28.30
C ASP A 301 -23.09 -25.24 -27.07
N GLY A 302 -23.71 -24.02 -27.21
CA GLY A 302 -23.85 -23.05 -26.15
C GLY A 302 -22.67 -22.09 -26.01
N GLY A 303 -22.69 -21.24 -24.97
CA GLY A 303 -21.68 -20.19 -24.81
C GLY A 303 -20.30 -20.71 -24.47
N ALA A 304 -19.28 -20.15 -25.13
CA ALA A 304 -17.89 -20.56 -24.93
C ALA A 304 -17.36 -20.28 -23.52
N ASP A 305 -18.03 -19.43 -22.72
CA ASP A 305 -17.73 -19.19 -21.33
C ASP A 305 -17.57 -20.49 -20.53
N TYR A 306 -18.35 -21.52 -20.84
CA TYR A 306 -18.35 -22.78 -20.10
C TYR A 306 -17.65 -23.95 -20.83
N TYR A 307 -16.84 -23.67 -21.86
CA TYR A 307 -16.09 -24.74 -22.57
C TYR A 307 -15.14 -25.50 -21.64
N GLY A 308 -14.46 -24.81 -20.69
CA GLY A 308 -13.61 -25.49 -19.71
C GLY A 308 -14.37 -26.50 -18.84
N LEU A 309 -15.61 -26.18 -18.45
CA LEU A 309 -16.47 -27.08 -17.68
C LEU A 309 -17.00 -28.24 -18.53
N ARG A 310 -17.41 -27.96 -19.78
CA ARG A 310 -17.90 -28.99 -20.72
C ARG A 310 -16.80 -29.94 -21.17
N LEU A 311 -15.55 -29.49 -21.25
CA LEU A 311 -14.40 -30.37 -21.47
C LEU A 311 -14.30 -31.42 -20.36
N GLY A 312 -14.60 -31.05 -19.11
CA GLY A 312 -14.67 -32.00 -18.01
C GLY A 312 -15.64 -33.13 -18.24
N LEU A 313 -16.80 -32.87 -18.89
CA LEU A 313 -17.80 -33.91 -19.21
C LEU A 313 -17.32 -34.88 -20.29
N GLN A 314 -16.33 -34.53 -21.08
CA GLN A 314 -15.73 -35.40 -22.11
C GLN A 314 -14.67 -36.35 -21.52
N GLU A 315 -14.21 -36.07 -20.30
CA GLU A 315 -13.22 -36.90 -19.61
C GLU A 315 -13.92 -38.12 -18.98
N PRO A 316 -13.49 -39.35 -19.31
CA PRO A 316 -14.23 -40.59 -18.97
C PRO A 316 -14.37 -40.83 -17.46
N SER A 317 -13.38 -40.46 -16.66
CA SER A 317 -13.38 -40.68 -15.19
C SER A 317 -14.11 -39.62 -14.38
N GLY A 318 -14.48 -38.48 -15.00
CA GLY A 318 -15.28 -37.44 -14.38
C GLY A 318 -14.56 -36.51 -13.38
N TRP A 319 -13.29 -36.79 -13.03
CA TRP A 319 -12.55 -35.98 -12.05
C TRP A 319 -12.37 -34.52 -12.52
N LEU A 320 -12.16 -34.32 -13.84
CA LEU A 320 -11.95 -33.00 -14.42
C LEU A 320 -13.22 -32.15 -14.31
N THR A 321 -14.41 -32.75 -14.41
CA THR A 321 -15.70 -32.07 -14.20
C THR A 321 -15.78 -31.46 -12.80
N TYR A 322 -15.47 -32.27 -11.77
CA TYR A 322 -15.46 -31.78 -10.39
C TYR A 322 -14.40 -30.71 -10.16
N LEU A 323 -13.19 -30.90 -10.71
CA LEU A 323 -12.09 -29.95 -10.54
C LEU A 323 -12.42 -28.60 -11.20
N THR A 324 -12.97 -28.59 -12.42
CA THR A 324 -13.35 -27.34 -13.11
C THR A 324 -14.55 -26.67 -12.47
N PHE A 325 -15.53 -27.44 -11.94
CA PHE A 325 -16.64 -26.90 -11.16
C PHE A 325 -16.17 -26.26 -9.86
N ILE A 326 -15.30 -26.95 -9.09
CA ILE A 326 -14.71 -26.40 -7.86
C ILE A 326 -13.84 -25.16 -8.19
N GLY A 327 -13.09 -25.16 -9.28
CA GLY A 327 -12.34 -24.00 -9.75
C GLY A 327 -13.22 -22.77 -9.98
N GLY A 328 -14.40 -22.96 -10.57
CA GLY A 328 -15.40 -21.91 -10.76
C GLY A 328 -16.00 -21.41 -9.46
N ILE A 329 -16.39 -22.32 -8.55
CA ILE A 329 -16.89 -21.95 -7.20
C ILE A 329 -15.80 -21.19 -6.44
N SER A 330 -14.56 -21.65 -6.52
CA SER A 330 -13.40 -21.00 -5.90
C SER A 330 -13.23 -19.56 -6.41
N ALA A 331 -13.38 -19.35 -7.70
CA ALA A 331 -13.27 -18.02 -8.29
C ALA A 331 -14.41 -17.08 -7.84
N ALA A 332 -15.62 -17.60 -7.65
CA ALA A 332 -16.78 -16.84 -7.18
C ALA A 332 -16.73 -16.55 -5.68
N SER A 333 -16.48 -17.57 -4.86
CA SER A 333 -16.49 -17.48 -3.39
C SER A 333 -15.42 -16.52 -2.88
N ALA A 334 -14.17 -16.64 -3.36
CA ALA A 334 -13.09 -15.73 -3.01
C ALA A 334 -13.47 -14.27 -3.21
N MET A 335 -14.02 -13.97 -4.39
CA MET A 335 -14.43 -12.62 -4.74
C MET A 335 -15.52 -12.11 -3.79
N ILE A 336 -16.63 -12.85 -3.63
CA ILE A 336 -17.76 -12.39 -2.82
C ILE A 336 -17.36 -12.20 -1.36
N ILE A 337 -16.55 -13.11 -0.81
CA ILE A 337 -16.09 -13.03 0.59
C ILE A 337 -15.28 -11.74 0.80
N VAL A 338 -14.23 -11.53 0.03
CA VAL A 338 -13.35 -10.36 0.24
C VAL A 338 -14.04 -9.05 -0.11
N GLU A 339 -14.85 -9.04 -1.18
CA GLU A 339 -15.61 -7.86 -1.59
C GLU A 339 -16.64 -7.44 -0.54
N SER A 340 -17.39 -8.40 0.01
CA SER A 340 -18.38 -8.12 1.05
C SER A 340 -17.74 -7.66 2.35
N LEU A 341 -16.54 -8.18 2.71
CA LEU A 341 -15.75 -7.71 3.84
C LEU A 341 -15.30 -6.26 3.68
N ALA A 342 -14.75 -5.92 2.51
CA ALA A 342 -14.28 -4.58 2.20
C ALA A 342 -15.43 -3.58 2.17
N LEU A 343 -16.53 -3.89 1.48
CA LEU A 343 -17.71 -3.03 1.42
C LEU A 343 -18.41 -2.89 2.77
N ALA A 344 -18.50 -3.97 3.58
CA ALA A 344 -19.07 -3.91 4.93
C ALA A 344 -18.25 -2.98 5.84
N ALA A 345 -16.92 -3.00 5.74
CA ALA A 345 -16.05 -2.06 6.47
C ALA A 345 -16.30 -0.61 6.03
N MET A 346 -16.40 -0.35 4.73
CA MET A 346 -16.73 0.98 4.20
C MET A 346 -18.10 1.46 4.68
N CYS A 347 -19.14 0.63 4.60
CA CYS A 347 -20.49 0.95 5.06
C CYS A 347 -20.53 1.20 6.56
N LEU A 348 -19.82 0.40 7.36
CA LEU A 348 -19.75 0.58 8.80
C LEU A 348 -19.13 1.93 9.14
N ASN A 349 -17.96 2.26 8.57
CA ASN A 349 -17.19 3.45 8.91
C ASN A 349 -17.84 4.76 8.39
N HIS A 350 -18.44 4.74 7.21
CA HIS A 350 -18.89 5.96 6.53
C HIS A 350 -20.40 6.14 6.47
N LEU A 351 -21.20 5.09 6.71
CA LEU A 351 -22.68 5.18 6.71
C LEU A 351 -23.23 4.95 8.13
N VAL A 352 -22.88 3.83 8.77
CA VAL A 352 -23.54 3.42 10.01
C VAL A 352 -23.00 4.17 11.24
N LEU A 353 -21.67 4.19 11.43
CA LEU A 353 -21.05 4.80 12.62
C LEU A 353 -21.33 6.31 12.72
N PRO A 354 -21.24 7.12 11.65
CA PRO A 354 -21.54 8.53 11.74
C PRO A 354 -23.00 8.83 12.13
N LEU A 355 -23.93 7.94 11.75
CA LEU A 355 -25.35 8.05 12.12
C LEU A 355 -25.59 7.55 13.54
N TRP A 356 -24.95 6.44 13.93
CA TRP A 356 -25.17 5.81 15.23
C TRP A 356 -24.57 6.60 16.39
N LEU A 357 -23.42 7.24 16.19
CA LEU A 357 -22.76 8.07 17.20
C LEU A 357 -23.34 9.49 17.30
N ARG A 358 -24.21 9.91 16.38
CA ARG A 358 -24.92 11.18 16.49
C ARG A 358 -25.94 11.14 17.65
N GLY A 359 -25.67 11.93 18.70
CA GLY A 359 -26.63 12.19 19.78
C GLY A 359 -26.76 11.12 20.86
N ARG A 360 -25.96 10.06 20.83
CA ARG A 360 -25.98 9.02 21.88
C ARG A 360 -24.64 8.97 22.60
N ARG A 361 -24.64 9.27 23.89
CA ARG A 361 -23.52 8.91 24.78
C ARG A 361 -23.65 7.41 25.08
N PRO A 362 -22.66 6.58 24.76
CA PRO A 362 -22.68 5.17 25.16
C PRO A 362 -22.82 5.06 26.67
N ARG A 363 -23.76 4.27 27.14
CA ARG A 363 -23.91 3.99 28.57
C ARG A 363 -22.72 3.14 29.02
N SER A 364 -22.25 3.36 30.26
CA SER A 364 -21.27 2.50 30.91
C SER A 364 -21.72 1.03 30.85
N GLY A 365 -20.81 0.11 30.50
CA GLY A 365 -21.10 -1.31 30.34
C GLY A 365 -21.57 -1.76 28.95
N THR A 366 -21.51 -0.88 27.93
CA THR A 366 -21.84 -1.32 26.55
C THR A 366 -20.60 -1.84 25.85
N ASP A 367 -20.62 -3.12 25.48
CA ASP A 367 -19.58 -3.72 24.63
C ASP A 367 -19.60 -3.09 23.22
N PHE A 368 -18.74 -2.11 23.01
CA PHE A 368 -18.60 -1.41 21.73
C PHE A 368 -18.03 -2.32 20.64
N TYR A 369 -17.02 -3.12 20.99
CA TYR A 369 -16.39 -4.04 20.04
C TYR A 369 -17.37 -5.13 19.55
N GLY A 370 -18.13 -5.71 20.45
CA GLY A 370 -19.16 -6.69 20.10
C GLY A 370 -20.23 -6.11 19.16
N ARG A 371 -20.63 -4.86 19.39
CA ARG A 371 -21.60 -4.18 18.50
C ARG A 371 -21.02 -3.88 17.13
N LEU A 372 -19.76 -3.46 17.05
CA LEU A 372 -19.07 -3.28 15.75
C LEU A 372 -18.98 -4.61 14.99
N LEU A 373 -18.64 -5.69 15.69
CA LEU A 373 -18.55 -7.02 15.11
C LEU A 373 -19.89 -7.49 14.56
N TRP A 374 -20.97 -7.35 15.33
CA TRP A 374 -22.32 -7.70 14.86
C TRP A 374 -22.79 -6.79 13.71
N GLY A 375 -22.50 -5.49 13.80
CA GLY A 375 -22.76 -4.55 12.69
C GLY A 375 -22.06 -4.96 11.40
N ARG A 376 -20.79 -5.35 11.48
CA ARG A 376 -20.01 -5.84 10.34
C ARG A 376 -20.60 -7.13 9.75
N ARG A 377 -20.98 -8.10 10.60
CA ARG A 377 -21.62 -9.35 10.20
C ARG A 377 -22.93 -9.12 9.46
N LEU A 378 -23.76 -8.23 10.00
CA LEU A 378 -25.03 -7.86 9.36
C LEU A 378 -24.81 -7.17 8.01
N LEU A 379 -23.81 -6.27 7.91
CA LEU A 379 -23.48 -5.58 6.66
C LEU A 379 -22.92 -6.54 5.60
N ILE A 380 -22.10 -7.52 5.99
CA ILE A 380 -21.63 -8.58 5.07
C ILE A 380 -22.84 -9.30 4.46
N ALA A 381 -23.77 -9.77 5.31
CA ALA A 381 -24.99 -10.42 4.83
C ALA A 381 -25.80 -9.46 3.94
N ALA A 382 -26.00 -8.21 4.34
CA ALA A 382 -26.73 -7.23 3.57
C ALA A 382 -26.11 -7.00 2.17
N VAL A 383 -24.80 -6.89 2.05
CA VAL A 383 -24.10 -6.72 0.76
C VAL A 383 -24.33 -7.94 -0.15
N ILE A 384 -24.15 -9.15 0.39
CA ILE A 384 -24.31 -10.38 -0.40
C ILE A 384 -25.76 -10.54 -0.87
N PHE A 385 -26.77 -10.32 0.02
CA PHE A 385 -28.18 -10.42 -0.35
C PHE A 385 -28.65 -9.27 -1.25
N THR A 386 -28.03 -8.08 -1.19
CA THR A 386 -28.28 -7.02 -2.18
C THR A 386 -27.73 -7.45 -3.55
N GLY A 387 -26.57 -8.10 -3.60
CA GLY A 387 -26.04 -8.73 -4.82
C GLY A 387 -26.95 -9.84 -5.37
N TYR A 388 -27.54 -10.66 -4.50
CA TYR A 388 -28.56 -11.66 -4.89
C TYR A 388 -29.81 -10.97 -5.49
N GLY A 389 -30.27 -9.89 -4.85
CA GLY A 389 -31.38 -9.09 -5.40
C GLY A 389 -31.05 -8.50 -6.77
N ALA A 390 -29.83 -8.01 -6.97
CA ALA A 390 -29.35 -7.53 -8.26
C ALA A 390 -29.31 -8.66 -9.31
N TYR A 391 -28.85 -9.87 -8.93
CA TYR A 391 -28.91 -11.04 -9.81
C TYR A 391 -30.33 -11.35 -10.27
N LEU A 392 -31.29 -11.35 -9.35
CA LEU A 392 -32.71 -11.59 -9.70
C LEU A 392 -33.29 -10.49 -10.60
N ALA A 393 -32.85 -9.24 -10.42
CA ALA A 393 -33.32 -8.10 -11.21
C ALA A 393 -32.74 -8.05 -12.63
N VAL A 394 -31.48 -8.46 -12.79
CA VAL A 394 -30.77 -8.43 -14.09
C VAL A 394 -31.18 -9.63 -14.97
N GLY A 395 -31.50 -10.79 -14.37
CA GLY A 395 -31.77 -12.04 -15.08
C GLY A 395 -30.60 -12.54 -15.92
N ASP A 396 -30.83 -13.57 -16.72
CA ASP A 396 -29.80 -14.21 -17.57
C ASP A 396 -29.49 -13.45 -18.88
N SER A 397 -30.00 -12.21 -19.04
CA SER A 397 -30.00 -11.47 -20.31
C SER A 397 -28.64 -10.87 -20.71
N ARG A 398 -27.63 -10.89 -19.83
CA ARG A 398 -26.33 -10.27 -20.07
C ARG A 398 -25.17 -11.25 -19.88
N GLY A 399 -24.15 -11.14 -20.76
CA GLY A 399 -22.94 -11.94 -20.65
C GLY A 399 -22.11 -11.56 -19.43
N LEU A 400 -21.33 -12.53 -18.90
CA LEU A 400 -20.49 -12.36 -17.72
C LEU A 400 -19.53 -11.16 -17.87
N VAL A 401 -18.92 -11.00 -19.05
CA VAL A 401 -17.96 -9.94 -19.31
C VAL A 401 -18.58 -8.55 -19.22
N GLN A 402 -19.82 -8.39 -19.72
CA GLN A 402 -20.48 -7.10 -19.71
C GLN A 402 -20.76 -6.60 -18.29
N LEU A 403 -21.22 -7.47 -17.39
CA LEU A 403 -21.45 -7.13 -15.98
C LEU A 403 -20.17 -6.72 -15.26
N GLY A 404 -19.05 -7.39 -15.58
CA GLY A 404 -17.73 -7.02 -15.03
C GLY A 404 -17.26 -5.66 -15.50
N LEU A 405 -17.37 -5.36 -16.79
CA LEU A 405 -16.97 -4.08 -17.37
C LEU A 405 -17.79 -2.90 -16.84
N ILE A 406 -19.10 -3.08 -16.57
CA ILE A 406 -19.92 -2.06 -15.91
C ILE A 406 -19.28 -1.61 -14.60
N SER A 407 -18.86 -2.56 -13.76
CA SER A 407 -18.22 -2.26 -12.48
C SER A 407 -16.81 -1.66 -12.65
N PHE A 408 -16.04 -2.07 -13.66
CA PHE A 408 -14.72 -1.51 -13.93
C PHE A 408 -14.79 -0.03 -14.32
N VAL A 409 -15.78 0.37 -15.13
CA VAL A 409 -15.98 1.79 -15.47
C VAL A 409 -16.31 2.62 -14.23
N ALA A 410 -17.15 2.09 -13.32
CA ALA A 410 -17.45 2.76 -12.05
C ALA A 410 -16.20 3.00 -11.20
N VAL A 411 -15.41 1.94 -11.01
CA VAL A 411 -14.19 2.00 -10.17
C VAL A 411 -13.13 2.92 -10.79
N THR A 412 -13.03 2.97 -12.11
CA THR A 412 -12.09 3.84 -12.82
C THR A 412 -12.35 5.33 -12.55
N GLN A 413 -13.57 5.72 -12.14
CA GLN A 413 -13.89 7.10 -11.75
C GLN A 413 -13.08 7.60 -10.53
N PHE A 414 -12.48 6.71 -9.76
CA PHE A 414 -11.64 7.07 -8.62
C PHE A 414 -10.15 7.25 -8.98
N LEU A 415 -9.74 6.86 -10.19
CA LEU A 415 -8.35 6.98 -10.65
C LEU A 415 -7.84 8.44 -10.61
N PRO A 416 -8.57 9.46 -11.12
CA PRO A 416 -8.11 10.85 -11.03
C PRO A 416 -7.86 11.29 -9.59
N GLY A 417 -8.70 10.85 -8.65
CA GLY A 417 -8.55 11.15 -7.23
C GLY A 417 -7.29 10.57 -6.61
N VAL A 418 -6.91 9.33 -6.95
CA VAL A 418 -5.66 8.69 -6.49
C VAL A 418 -4.44 9.35 -7.10
N LEU A 419 -4.45 9.65 -8.40
CA LEU A 419 -3.34 10.35 -9.05
C LEU A 419 -3.13 11.74 -8.44
N ALA A 420 -4.22 12.47 -8.20
CA ALA A 420 -4.15 13.78 -7.56
C ALA A 420 -3.68 13.70 -6.09
N LEU A 421 -4.04 12.63 -5.36
CA LEU A 421 -3.56 12.39 -3.99
C LEU A 421 -2.04 12.26 -3.95
N LEU A 422 -1.44 11.60 -4.94
CA LEU A 422 0.01 11.38 -5.01
C LEU A 422 0.77 12.58 -5.59
N ALA A 423 0.19 13.29 -6.57
CA ALA A 423 0.94 14.22 -7.42
C ALA A 423 0.44 15.67 -7.38
N TRP A 424 -0.81 15.96 -6.99
CA TRP A 424 -1.40 17.29 -7.16
C TRP A 424 -1.83 17.96 -5.84
N PRO A 425 -0.99 18.90 -5.28
CA PRO A 425 -1.26 19.58 -3.99
C PRO A 425 -2.53 20.41 -3.96
N ARG A 426 -2.87 21.00 -5.10
CA ARG A 426 -3.98 21.95 -5.21
C ARG A 426 -5.35 21.30 -5.31
N ALA A 427 -5.41 19.96 -5.37
CA ALA A 427 -6.66 19.22 -5.41
C ALA A 427 -7.51 19.47 -4.17
N THR A 428 -8.78 19.88 -4.36
CA THR A 428 -9.73 20.19 -3.29
C THR A 428 -10.80 19.12 -3.15
N ARG A 429 -11.40 19.00 -1.96
CA ARG A 429 -12.55 18.11 -1.70
C ARG A 429 -13.76 18.44 -2.60
N ALA A 430 -13.99 19.73 -2.86
CA ALA A 430 -15.10 20.17 -3.70
C ALA A 430 -14.91 19.69 -5.14
N GLY A 431 -13.68 19.82 -5.68
CA GLY A 431 -13.33 19.30 -6.99
C GLY A 431 -13.47 17.80 -7.08
N PHE A 432 -12.93 17.06 -6.10
CA PHE A 432 -13.05 15.59 -6.05
C PHE A 432 -14.50 15.12 -6.04
N ILE A 433 -15.34 15.71 -5.17
CA ILE A 433 -16.76 15.33 -5.09
C ILE A 433 -17.50 15.67 -6.40
N ALA A 434 -17.28 16.87 -6.96
CA ALA A 434 -17.94 17.29 -8.19
C ALA A 434 -17.56 16.40 -9.38
N GLY A 435 -16.25 16.15 -9.56
CA GLY A 435 -15.74 15.32 -10.64
C GLY A 435 -16.25 13.88 -10.54
N THR A 436 -16.04 13.24 -9.39
CA THR A 436 -16.47 11.84 -9.19
C THR A 436 -17.99 11.69 -9.34
N SER A 437 -18.80 12.64 -8.82
CA SER A 437 -20.26 12.62 -8.96
C SER A 437 -20.69 12.73 -10.40
N ALA A 438 -20.07 13.61 -11.20
CA ALA A 438 -20.39 13.75 -12.62
C ALA A 438 -20.07 12.49 -13.42
N GLY A 439 -18.87 11.92 -13.23
CA GLY A 439 -18.46 10.68 -13.88
C GLY A 439 -19.40 9.52 -13.53
N MET A 440 -19.74 9.37 -12.23
CA MET A 440 -20.67 8.34 -11.75
C MET A 440 -22.11 8.55 -12.27
N THR A 441 -22.54 9.78 -12.46
CA THR A 441 -23.85 10.08 -13.04
C THR A 441 -23.94 9.61 -14.49
N ILE A 442 -22.91 9.92 -15.31
CA ILE A 442 -22.86 9.46 -16.71
C ILE A 442 -22.83 7.93 -16.77
N TRP A 443 -21.96 7.30 -15.96
CA TRP A 443 -21.89 5.85 -15.84
C TRP A 443 -23.25 5.23 -15.48
N PHE A 444 -23.95 5.79 -14.49
CA PHE A 444 -25.25 5.28 -14.06
C PHE A 444 -26.31 5.39 -15.16
N LEU A 445 -26.42 6.56 -15.80
CA LEU A 445 -27.41 6.82 -16.83
C LEU A 445 -27.20 5.98 -18.09
N VAL A 446 -25.94 5.69 -18.44
CA VAL A 446 -25.64 4.99 -19.71
C VAL A 446 -25.53 3.48 -19.51
N LEU A 447 -25.07 2.99 -18.39
CA LEU A 447 -24.85 1.55 -18.17
C LEU A 447 -25.84 0.93 -17.18
N VAL A 448 -26.08 1.55 -16.02
CA VAL A 448 -26.89 0.92 -14.96
C VAL A 448 -28.39 1.11 -15.21
N LEU A 449 -28.81 2.29 -15.60
CA LEU A 449 -30.21 2.56 -15.86
C LEU A 449 -30.78 1.64 -16.95
N PRO A 450 -30.13 1.43 -18.12
CA PRO A 450 -30.53 0.45 -19.11
C PRO A 450 -30.53 -1.00 -18.61
N LEU A 451 -29.60 -1.32 -17.69
CA LEU A 451 -29.56 -2.66 -17.09
C LEU A 451 -30.80 -2.95 -16.24
N ILE A 452 -31.29 -1.93 -15.52
CA ILE A 452 -32.46 -2.05 -14.63
C ILE A 452 -33.76 -1.95 -15.41
N THR A 453 -33.84 -1.01 -16.38
CA THR A 453 -35.09 -0.70 -17.09
C THR A 453 -35.31 -1.55 -18.33
N GLY A 454 -34.31 -2.23 -18.85
CA GLY A 454 -34.32 -2.92 -20.13
C GLY A 454 -34.43 -2.00 -21.36
N GLN A 455 -34.45 -0.68 -21.15
CA GLN A 455 -34.57 0.32 -22.22
C GLN A 455 -33.20 0.86 -22.61
N PRO A 456 -32.89 1.10 -23.89
CA PRO A 456 -31.63 1.70 -24.30
C PRO A 456 -31.50 3.11 -23.72
N SER A 457 -30.28 3.48 -23.34
CA SER A 457 -29.97 4.82 -22.82
C SER A 457 -30.26 5.88 -23.90
N PRO A 458 -30.94 6.99 -23.58
CA PRO A 458 -31.06 8.11 -24.50
C PRO A 458 -29.76 8.69 -25.01
N LEU A 459 -28.70 8.58 -24.22
CA LEU A 459 -27.35 9.05 -24.55
C LEU A 459 -26.59 8.09 -25.48
N ALA A 460 -26.99 6.81 -25.57
CA ALA A 460 -26.39 5.83 -26.46
C ALA A 460 -26.71 6.09 -27.95
N THR A 461 -27.69 6.91 -28.24
CA THR A 461 -28.12 7.28 -29.59
C THR A 461 -27.45 8.57 -30.08
N TRP A 462 -26.55 9.18 -29.30
CA TRP A 462 -25.88 10.42 -29.68
C TRP A 462 -24.92 10.19 -30.87
N PRO A 463 -24.80 11.16 -31.84
CA PRO A 463 -24.05 10.99 -33.08
C PRO A 463 -22.53 10.83 -32.91
N LEU A 464 -22.03 10.97 -31.68
CA LEU A 464 -20.61 10.76 -31.31
C LEU A 464 -20.29 9.32 -30.87
N HIS A 465 -21.23 8.38 -31.05
CA HIS A 465 -21.05 7.00 -30.62
C HIS A 465 -20.45 6.15 -31.77
N ASP A 466 -19.18 5.79 -31.68
CA ASP A 466 -18.45 4.95 -32.63
C ASP A 466 -18.83 3.45 -32.57
N GLY A 467 -20.04 3.09 -32.18
CA GLY A 467 -20.50 1.71 -32.07
C GLY A 467 -19.90 0.91 -30.90
N ASN A 468 -18.99 1.49 -30.11
CA ASN A 468 -18.42 0.86 -28.91
C ASN A 468 -18.81 1.61 -27.64
N ILE A 469 -19.84 1.08 -26.94
CA ILE A 469 -20.39 1.69 -25.74
C ILE A 469 -19.35 1.83 -24.61
N TRP A 470 -18.41 0.90 -24.49
CA TRP A 470 -17.38 0.92 -23.44
C TRP A 470 -16.43 2.09 -23.62
N THR A 471 -15.96 2.33 -24.85
CA THR A 471 -15.11 3.49 -25.18
C THR A 471 -15.85 4.80 -24.96
N PHE A 472 -17.11 4.89 -25.45
CA PHE A 472 -17.94 6.07 -25.28
C PHE A 472 -18.14 6.43 -23.80
N VAL A 473 -18.63 5.47 -22.98
CA VAL A 473 -18.94 5.75 -21.57
C VAL A 473 -17.67 6.03 -20.77
N THR A 474 -16.61 5.26 -20.97
CA THR A 474 -15.35 5.47 -20.26
C THR A 474 -14.77 6.85 -20.56
N PHE A 475 -14.74 7.24 -21.83
CA PHE A 475 -14.22 8.54 -22.25
C PHE A 475 -15.03 9.69 -21.63
N TRP A 476 -16.35 9.71 -21.84
CA TRP A 476 -17.16 10.84 -21.39
C TRP A 476 -17.30 10.92 -19.88
N SER A 477 -17.40 9.79 -19.18
CA SER A 477 -17.46 9.78 -17.73
C SER A 477 -16.14 10.25 -17.10
N LEU A 478 -14.98 9.78 -17.61
CA LEU A 478 -13.66 10.24 -17.12
C LEU A 478 -13.34 11.67 -17.53
N ALA A 479 -13.66 12.07 -18.76
CA ALA A 479 -13.42 13.43 -19.21
C ALA A 479 -14.24 14.43 -18.36
N SER A 480 -15.53 14.16 -18.14
CA SER A 480 -16.38 15.00 -17.30
C SER A 480 -15.88 15.02 -15.83
N ASN A 481 -15.48 13.85 -15.30
CA ASN A 481 -14.88 13.75 -13.97
C ASN A 481 -13.60 14.63 -13.89
N LEU A 482 -12.67 14.45 -14.81
CA LEU A 482 -11.38 15.17 -14.80
C LEU A 482 -11.58 16.67 -14.99
N LEU A 483 -12.42 17.08 -15.94
CA LEU A 483 -12.70 18.50 -16.20
C LEU A 483 -13.31 19.19 -14.99
N LEU A 484 -14.32 18.58 -14.35
CA LEU A 484 -14.94 19.16 -13.17
C LEU A 484 -14.01 19.07 -11.95
N PHE A 485 -13.26 17.99 -11.78
CA PHE A 485 -12.30 17.87 -10.71
C PHE A 485 -11.24 18.99 -10.79
N ILE A 486 -10.64 19.18 -11.97
CA ILE A 486 -9.64 20.22 -12.18
C ILE A 486 -10.28 21.60 -12.08
N GLY A 487 -11.37 21.85 -12.82
CA GLY A 487 -12.02 23.16 -12.88
C GLY A 487 -12.47 23.65 -11.50
N VAL A 488 -13.19 22.81 -10.75
CA VAL A 488 -13.65 23.19 -9.40
C VAL A 488 -12.48 23.32 -8.42
N SER A 489 -11.44 22.47 -8.54
CA SER A 489 -10.25 22.62 -7.67
C SER A 489 -9.47 23.90 -7.96
N LEU A 490 -9.44 24.39 -9.21
CA LEU A 490 -8.81 25.65 -9.56
C LEU A 490 -9.63 26.86 -9.09
N LEU A 491 -10.96 26.74 -9.09
CA LEU A 491 -11.88 27.80 -8.64
C LEU A 491 -12.01 27.85 -7.11
N THR A 492 -11.70 26.78 -6.41
CA THR A 492 -11.78 26.69 -4.94
C THR A 492 -10.39 26.74 -4.32
N ARG A 493 -10.28 27.27 -3.08
CA ARG A 493 -9.03 27.24 -2.31
C ARG A 493 -9.03 26.06 -1.35
N PRO A 494 -7.91 25.30 -1.29
CA PRO A 494 -7.81 24.23 -0.30
C PRO A 494 -7.83 24.80 1.11
N THR A 495 -8.62 24.19 1.98
CA THR A 495 -8.70 24.56 3.40
C THR A 495 -7.42 24.15 4.15
N PRO A 496 -7.13 24.73 5.34
CA PRO A 496 -5.96 24.33 6.14
C PRO A 496 -5.94 22.81 6.45
N LYS A 497 -7.11 22.20 6.63
CA LYS A 497 -7.25 20.75 6.86
C LYS A 497 -6.87 19.94 5.62
N GLU A 498 -7.24 20.41 4.43
CA GLU A 498 -6.87 19.76 3.15
C GLU A 498 -5.37 19.92 2.87
N GLN A 499 -4.77 21.05 3.20
CA GLN A 499 -3.34 21.27 3.07
C GLN A 499 -2.53 20.39 4.05
N ALA A 500 -3.00 20.21 5.27
CA ALA A 500 -2.39 19.33 6.25
C ALA A 500 -2.48 17.85 5.78
N ALA A 501 -3.63 17.45 5.23
CA ALA A 501 -3.82 16.11 4.68
C ALA A 501 -2.95 15.88 3.43
N ASP A 502 -2.79 16.87 2.55
CA ASP A 502 -1.89 16.79 1.40
C ASP A 502 -0.44 16.58 1.82
N ARG A 503 0.05 17.38 2.77
CA ARG A 503 1.40 17.22 3.32
C ARG A 503 1.61 15.83 3.92
N ALA A 504 0.62 15.29 4.62
CA ALA A 504 0.67 13.95 5.18
C ALA A 504 0.70 12.83 4.10
N CYS A 505 0.11 13.07 2.92
CA CYS A 505 0.14 12.12 1.81
C CYS A 505 1.47 12.11 1.04
N ARG A 506 2.29 13.16 1.17
CA ARG A 506 3.58 13.26 0.49
C ARG A 506 4.71 12.73 1.36
N LEU A 507 5.68 12.08 0.74
CA LEU A 507 6.84 11.47 1.39
C LEU A 507 7.74 12.44 2.16
N ASP A 508 7.60 13.77 1.91
CA ASP A 508 8.40 14.83 2.56
C ASP A 508 7.81 15.29 3.90
N ALA A 509 6.82 14.61 4.44
CA ALA A 509 6.29 14.89 5.78
C ALA A 509 7.23 14.43 6.89
N VAL A 510 8.44 15.00 6.94
CA VAL A 510 9.18 15.12 8.17
C VAL A 510 8.29 15.90 9.14
N LEU A 511 7.64 15.15 10.07
CA LEU A 511 7.03 15.60 11.33
C LEU A 511 6.77 17.10 11.44
N LEU A 512 5.89 17.64 10.62
CA LEU A 512 5.34 18.98 10.84
C LEU A 512 4.18 18.80 11.82
N LEU A 513 4.50 18.97 13.08
CA LEU A 513 3.57 19.04 14.19
C LEU A 513 2.49 20.09 13.88
N SER A 514 1.28 19.66 13.55
CA SER A 514 0.14 20.58 13.45
C SER A 514 -0.20 21.07 14.86
N PRO A 515 -0.40 22.38 15.10
CA PRO A 515 -0.87 22.88 16.37
C PRO A 515 -2.29 22.37 16.60
N GLN A 516 -2.45 21.40 17.48
CA GLN A 516 -3.74 20.94 17.98
C GLN A 516 -3.92 21.39 19.43
N PRO A 517 -5.15 21.69 19.86
CA PRO A 517 -5.40 22.10 21.24
C PRO A 517 -4.86 21.03 22.19
N ARG A 518 -4.01 21.46 23.10
CA ARG A 518 -3.28 20.61 24.05
C ARG A 518 -4.26 19.88 24.95
N ALA A 519 -4.26 18.57 24.94
CA ALA A 519 -4.88 17.80 26.01
C ALA A 519 -4.12 18.08 27.31
N ALA A 520 -4.81 18.40 28.38
CA ALA A 520 -4.20 18.71 29.66
C ALA A 520 -3.56 17.51 30.37
N GLY A 521 -3.64 16.31 29.76
CA GLY A 521 -3.05 15.06 30.25
C GLY A 521 -3.75 13.82 29.69
N VAL A 522 -3.23 12.63 30.02
CA VAL A 522 -3.78 11.34 29.62
C VAL A 522 -5.23 11.16 30.08
N ALA A 523 -5.58 11.65 31.27
CA ALA A 523 -6.94 11.58 31.83
C ALA A 523 -7.96 12.34 30.95
N ALA A 524 -7.61 13.52 30.45
CA ALA A 524 -8.48 14.30 29.57
C ALA A 524 -8.71 13.63 28.21
N LEU A 525 -7.68 12.96 27.67
CA LEU A 525 -7.82 12.14 26.46
C LEU A 525 -8.74 10.94 26.72
N ARG A 526 -8.59 10.28 27.88
CA ARG A 526 -9.43 9.14 28.29
C ARG A 526 -10.90 9.54 28.39
N GLU A 527 -11.19 10.64 29.07
CA GLU A 527 -12.56 11.15 29.24
C GLU A 527 -13.21 11.49 27.89
N ARG A 528 -12.45 12.11 26.99
CA ARG A 528 -12.93 12.51 25.66
C ARG A 528 -13.28 11.29 24.81
N VAL A 529 -12.43 10.29 24.79
CA VAL A 529 -12.66 9.04 24.05
C VAL A 529 -13.78 8.22 24.72
N ALA A 530 -13.82 8.18 26.05
CA ALA A 530 -14.85 7.47 26.82
C ALA A 530 -16.25 8.06 26.56
N GLY A 531 -16.36 9.36 26.38
CA GLY A 531 -17.62 10.02 26.04
C GLY A 531 -18.26 9.53 24.73
N ALA A 532 -17.46 9.00 23.81
CA ALA A 532 -17.93 8.55 22.50
C ALA A 532 -17.92 7.01 22.33
N LEU A 533 -16.92 6.32 22.86
CA LEU A 533 -16.70 4.88 22.63
C LEU A 533 -16.98 4.03 23.89
N GLY A 534 -17.24 4.66 25.03
CA GLY A 534 -17.40 3.99 26.32
C GLY A 534 -16.09 3.90 27.10
N PRO A 535 -16.16 3.74 28.44
CA PRO A 535 -15.00 3.79 29.34
C PRO A 535 -14.03 2.62 29.11
N ASP A 536 -14.55 1.42 28.88
CA ASP A 536 -13.73 0.21 28.73
C ASP A 536 -12.93 0.25 27.43
N THR A 537 -13.57 0.66 26.33
CA THR A 537 -12.90 0.83 25.02
C THR A 537 -11.87 1.95 25.06
N ALA A 538 -12.19 3.08 25.71
CA ALA A 538 -11.26 4.20 25.88
C ALA A 538 -10.03 3.81 26.70
N ALA A 539 -10.23 3.05 27.81
CA ALA A 539 -9.14 2.55 28.62
C ALA A 539 -8.23 1.62 27.81
N ALA A 540 -8.80 0.64 27.11
CA ALA A 540 -8.05 -0.33 26.31
C ALA A 540 -7.23 0.34 25.19
N GLU A 541 -7.80 1.31 24.44
CA GLU A 541 -7.09 1.98 23.36
C GLU A 541 -6.00 2.95 23.84
N ILE A 542 -6.22 3.61 24.98
CA ILE A 542 -5.21 4.48 25.58
C ILE A 542 -4.07 3.66 26.19
N GLU A 543 -4.36 2.60 26.94
CA GLU A 543 -3.32 1.72 27.49
C GLU A 543 -2.47 1.10 26.38
N ARG A 544 -3.10 0.71 25.28
CA ARG A 544 -2.42 0.21 24.11
C ARG A 544 -1.52 1.28 23.47
N ALA A 545 -2.01 2.52 23.30
CA ALA A 545 -1.23 3.62 22.74
C ALA A 545 -0.06 4.03 23.67
N LEU A 546 -0.25 3.99 24.99
CA LEU A 546 0.81 4.20 25.98
C LEU A 546 1.88 3.10 25.91
N GLY A 547 1.45 1.84 25.81
CA GLY A 547 2.35 0.68 25.64
C GLY A 547 3.18 0.77 24.37
N ASP A 548 2.57 1.14 23.24
CA ASP A 548 3.25 1.32 21.94
C ASP A 548 4.36 2.37 22.01
N LEU A 549 4.16 3.44 22.79
CA LEU A 549 5.09 4.56 22.96
C LEU A 549 5.99 4.40 24.20
N LYS A 550 5.79 3.35 24.99
CA LYS A 550 6.47 3.12 26.27
C LYS A 550 6.33 4.31 27.24
N LEU A 551 5.13 4.90 27.31
CA LEU A 551 4.81 6.04 28.18
C LEU A 551 4.03 5.57 29.43
N GLY A 552 4.20 6.33 30.52
CA GLY A 552 3.44 6.10 31.76
C GLY A 552 2.02 6.68 31.71
N ALA A 553 1.12 6.15 32.55
CA ALA A 553 -0.27 6.62 32.65
C ALA A 553 -0.39 8.08 33.16
N ASP A 554 0.62 8.57 33.88
CA ASP A 554 0.67 9.93 34.43
C ASP A 554 1.48 10.91 33.57
N GLU A 555 1.68 10.60 32.27
CA GLU A 555 2.44 11.44 31.36
C GLU A 555 1.82 12.83 31.23
N ARG A 556 2.63 13.87 31.45
CA ARG A 556 2.24 15.28 31.38
C ARG A 556 3.06 16.12 30.40
N ARG A 557 4.14 15.56 29.87
CA ARG A 557 5.03 16.29 28.94
C ARG A 557 4.30 16.59 27.64
N PRO A 558 4.19 17.87 27.23
CA PRO A 558 3.37 18.25 26.06
C PRO A 558 3.75 17.53 24.77
N ARG A 559 5.06 17.28 24.56
CA ARG A 559 5.58 16.56 23.39
C ARG A 559 5.14 15.10 23.39
N GLN A 560 5.18 14.45 24.53
CA GLN A 560 4.79 13.04 24.67
C GLN A 560 3.27 12.86 24.55
N LEU A 561 2.49 13.80 25.10
CA LEU A 561 1.04 13.83 24.94
C LEU A 561 0.62 14.05 23.48
N HIS A 562 1.39 14.82 22.72
CA HIS A 562 1.15 15.00 21.30
C HIS A 562 1.37 13.68 20.53
N PHE A 563 2.48 12.98 20.77
CA PHE A 563 2.73 11.66 20.18
C PHE A 563 1.67 10.64 20.60
N LEU A 564 1.22 10.67 21.85
CA LEU A 564 0.12 9.83 22.33
C LEU A 564 -1.18 10.13 21.59
N GLN A 565 -1.51 11.40 21.39
CA GLN A 565 -2.70 11.81 20.65
C GLN A 565 -2.66 11.40 19.19
N GLU A 566 -1.50 11.56 18.51
CA GLU A 566 -1.30 11.06 17.15
C GLU A 566 -1.42 9.53 17.08
N ARG A 567 -0.79 8.82 18.01
CA ARG A 567 -0.85 7.36 18.05
C ARG A 567 -2.27 6.88 18.28
N LEU A 568 -2.98 7.51 19.22
CA LEU A 568 -4.37 7.22 19.50
C LEU A 568 -5.28 7.53 18.29
N GLN A 569 -5.03 8.63 17.58
CA GLN A 569 -5.76 8.96 16.35
C GLN A 569 -5.56 7.90 15.28
N ARG A 570 -4.33 7.42 15.07
CA ARG A 570 -4.04 6.33 14.12
C ARG A 570 -4.75 5.04 14.52
N ASN A 571 -4.73 4.68 15.80
CA ASN A 571 -5.42 3.50 16.31
C ASN A 571 -6.93 3.57 16.10
N LEU A 572 -7.53 4.71 16.43
CA LEU A 572 -8.96 4.95 16.25
C LEU A 572 -9.35 5.04 14.76
N SER A 573 -8.46 5.52 13.88
CA SER A 573 -8.72 5.55 12.43
C SER A 573 -9.03 4.16 11.89
N GLY A 574 -8.34 3.13 12.39
CA GLY A 574 -8.62 1.76 12.01
C GLY A 574 -9.96 1.21 12.52
N LEU A 575 -10.49 1.75 13.63
CA LEU A 575 -11.74 1.28 14.25
C LEU A 575 -12.99 1.98 13.71
N VAL A 576 -12.91 3.31 13.55
CA VAL A 576 -14.08 4.16 13.28
C VAL A 576 -13.90 5.03 12.04
N GLY A 577 -12.82 4.85 11.31
CA GLY A 577 -12.43 5.65 10.16
C GLY A 577 -11.71 6.96 10.54
N PRO A 578 -10.90 7.53 9.62
CA PRO A 578 -10.00 8.65 9.91
C PRO A 578 -10.74 9.96 10.22
N GLN A 579 -11.90 10.17 9.65
CA GLN A 579 -12.70 11.36 9.86
C GLN A 579 -13.26 11.39 11.31
N LEU A 580 -13.88 10.29 11.71
CA LEU A 580 -14.50 10.19 13.02
C LEU A 580 -13.44 10.16 14.13
N ALA A 581 -12.31 9.50 13.91
CA ALA A 581 -11.18 9.52 14.83
C ALA A 581 -10.66 10.94 15.11
N ARG A 582 -10.58 11.79 14.08
CA ARG A 582 -10.22 13.21 14.24
C ARG A 582 -11.28 13.99 15.01
N GLU A 583 -12.57 13.76 14.75
CA GLU A 583 -13.67 14.44 15.47
C GLU A 583 -13.68 14.08 16.95
N LEU A 584 -13.43 12.82 17.30
CA LEU A 584 -13.39 12.32 18.67
C LEU A 584 -12.24 12.90 19.50
N LEU A 585 -11.09 13.14 18.88
CA LEU A 585 -9.91 13.67 19.57
C LEU A 585 -9.85 15.20 19.62
N GLY A 586 -10.86 15.89 19.08
CA GLY A 586 -11.08 17.30 19.36
C GLY A 586 -10.53 18.30 18.37
N ALA A 587 -10.51 17.97 17.09
CA ALA A 587 -10.48 18.98 16.04
C ALA A 587 -11.86 19.67 15.93
N THR A 588 -12.36 20.29 16.98
CA THR A 588 -13.51 21.19 16.89
C THR A 588 -13.08 22.44 16.13
N PRO A 589 -13.83 22.88 15.11
CA PRO A 589 -13.63 24.20 14.57
C PRO A 589 -14.02 25.20 15.66
N VAL A 590 -13.05 25.96 16.14
CA VAL A 590 -13.35 27.16 16.96
C VAL A 590 -14.04 28.14 16.03
N SER A 591 -15.35 28.24 16.18
CA SER A 591 -16.14 29.35 15.67
C SER A 591 -15.85 30.53 16.59
N GLY A 592 -14.98 31.45 16.19
CA GLY A 592 -14.75 32.66 16.93
C GLY A 592 -13.41 33.32 16.56
N SER A 593 -13.49 34.47 15.92
CA SER A 593 -12.51 35.54 15.75
C SER A 593 -11.05 35.13 15.38
N ALA A 594 -10.69 35.45 14.15
CA ALA A 594 -9.39 35.17 13.53
C ALA A 594 -8.22 36.04 14.06
N GLY A 595 -8.42 36.92 15.00
CA GLY A 595 -7.40 37.83 15.50
C GLY A 595 -6.32 37.20 16.40
N PRO A 596 -6.68 36.45 17.45
CA PRO A 596 -5.67 35.90 18.38
C PRO A 596 -4.88 34.70 17.79
N LEU A 597 -5.45 33.99 16.84
CA LEU A 597 -4.84 32.77 16.28
C LEU A 597 -3.66 33.04 15.36
N VAL A 598 -3.63 34.18 14.70
CA VAL A 598 -2.52 34.55 13.80
C VAL A 598 -1.27 34.95 14.61
N GLU A 599 -1.50 35.60 15.75
CA GLU A 599 -0.43 36.01 16.65
C GLU A 599 0.16 34.81 17.41
N GLU A 600 -0.69 33.86 17.84
CA GLU A 600 -0.28 32.59 18.45
C GLU A 600 0.39 31.64 17.45
N GLU A 601 -0.01 31.67 16.18
CA GLU A 601 0.62 30.89 15.09
C GLU A 601 1.99 31.48 14.69
N LEU A 602 2.16 32.82 14.78
CA LEU A 602 3.44 33.50 14.59
C LEU A 602 4.41 33.23 15.75
N GLU A 603 3.93 33.29 16.99
CA GLU A 603 4.72 32.92 18.17
C GLU A 603 5.10 31.43 18.13
N HIS A 604 4.19 30.55 17.72
CA HIS A 604 4.46 29.13 17.61
C HIS A 604 5.42 28.77 16.45
N SER A 605 5.40 29.49 15.35
CA SER A 605 6.38 29.34 14.27
C SER A 605 7.75 29.89 14.67
N GLN A 606 7.78 30.97 15.47
CA GLN A 606 9.03 31.47 16.07
C GLN A 606 9.59 30.51 17.12
N ASP A 607 8.75 29.88 17.95
CA ASP A 607 9.19 28.88 18.93
C ASP A 607 9.64 27.57 18.25
N ARG A 608 9.07 27.21 17.10
CA ARG A 608 9.58 26.10 16.26
C ARG A 608 10.94 26.41 15.64
N LEU A 609 11.08 27.59 15.08
CA LEU A 609 12.38 28.06 14.57
C LEU A 609 13.41 28.16 15.69
N ARG A 610 13.00 28.58 16.90
CA ARG A 610 13.83 28.54 18.10
C ARG A 610 14.12 27.12 18.58
N GLY A 611 13.18 26.18 18.47
CA GLY A 611 13.38 24.76 18.82
C GLY A 611 14.35 24.07 17.86
N LEU A 612 14.19 24.22 16.55
CA LEU A 612 15.11 23.74 15.52
C LEU A 612 16.48 24.43 15.61
N ALA A 613 16.48 25.75 15.85
CA ALA A 613 17.71 26.50 16.08
C ALA A 613 18.38 26.06 17.40
N ALA A 614 17.61 25.71 18.43
CA ALA A 614 18.16 25.15 19.67
C ALA A 614 18.71 23.75 19.48
N GLU A 615 18.07 22.89 18.70
CA GLU A 615 18.54 21.53 18.38
C GLU A 615 19.77 21.57 17.48
N LEU A 616 19.76 22.41 16.43
CA LEU A 616 20.93 22.71 15.61
C LEU A 616 22.07 23.32 16.42
N ASN A 617 21.76 24.22 17.36
CA ASN A 617 22.74 24.80 18.26
C ASN A 617 23.23 23.78 19.28
N GLN A 618 22.40 22.87 19.76
CA GLN A 618 22.81 21.78 20.65
C GLN A 618 23.72 20.78 19.89
N LEU A 619 23.36 20.42 18.67
CA LEU A 619 24.17 19.57 17.80
C LEU A 619 25.51 20.27 17.44
N ARG A 620 25.45 21.56 17.10
CA ARG A 620 26.67 22.38 16.88
C ARG A 620 27.55 22.48 18.13
N ARG A 621 26.93 22.67 19.32
CA ARG A 621 27.68 22.69 20.58
C ARG A 621 28.32 21.35 20.87
N PHE A 622 27.59 20.27 20.68
CA PHE A 622 28.06 18.90 20.85
C PHE A 622 29.23 18.59 19.89
N HIS A 623 29.12 18.90 18.61
CA HIS A 623 30.22 18.74 17.65
C HIS A 623 31.43 19.63 17.99
N ARG A 624 31.17 20.87 18.40
CA ARG A 624 32.24 21.78 18.82
C ARG A 624 32.93 21.27 20.07
N GLN A 625 32.19 20.73 21.04
CA GLN A 625 32.75 20.18 22.27
C GLN A 625 33.60 18.93 22.00
N ILE A 626 33.11 18.01 21.14
CA ILE A 626 33.90 16.86 20.70
C ILE A 626 35.23 17.31 20.08
N LEU A 627 35.20 18.28 19.17
CA LEU A 627 36.43 18.78 18.52
C LEU A 627 37.38 19.48 19.50
N GLN A 628 36.85 20.13 20.56
CA GLN A 628 37.65 20.77 21.59
C GLN A 628 38.31 19.77 22.55
N ASP A 629 37.60 18.71 22.91
CA ASP A 629 38.06 17.70 23.87
C ASP A 629 38.97 16.62 23.21
N LEU A 630 39.21 16.70 21.89
CA LEU A 630 40.13 15.76 21.21
C LEU A 630 41.56 15.95 21.72
N PRO A 631 42.29 14.86 22.05
CA PRO A 631 43.70 14.91 22.50
C PRO A 631 44.69 15.28 21.39
N VAL A 632 44.20 15.54 20.20
CA VAL A 632 44.99 15.93 19.02
C VAL A 632 44.68 17.37 18.64
N GLY A 633 45.67 18.16 18.26
CA GLY A 633 45.47 19.51 17.74
C GLY A 633 44.75 19.47 16.39
N VAL A 634 43.62 20.18 16.30
CA VAL A 634 42.80 20.25 15.07
C VAL A 634 42.79 21.68 14.53
N CYS A 635 43.25 21.85 13.30
CA CYS A 635 43.15 23.08 12.54
C CYS A 635 42.37 22.81 11.25
N SER A 636 41.19 23.43 11.06
CA SER A 636 40.44 23.34 9.79
C SER A 636 40.62 24.63 9.00
N LEU A 637 40.78 24.48 7.68
CA LEU A 637 41.02 25.56 6.73
C LEU A 637 39.85 25.60 5.73
N GLY A 638 39.32 26.80 5.45
CA GLY A 638 38.37 27.04 4.37
C GLY A 638 39.04 27.06 2.99
N LEU A 639 38.25 27.25 1.94
CA LEU A 639 38.72 27.28 0.54
C LEU A 639 39.82 28.34 0.26
N ASN A 640 39.81 29.43 1.01
CA ASN A 640 40.82 30.51 0.92
C ASN A 640 42.00 30.33 1.87
N LEU A 641 42.17 29.13 2.44
CA LEU A 641 43.20 28.82 3.46
C LEU A 641 43.06 29.67 4.74
N GLU A 642 41.83 30.13 5.05
CA GLU A 642 41.52 30.77 6.33
C GLU A 642 41.23 29.72 7.42
N VAL A 643 41.66 29.98 8.63
CA VAL A 643 41.43 29.09 9.78
C VAL A 643 39.98 29.18 10.24
N THR A 644 39.27 28.10 10.11
CA THR A 644 37.81 27.99 10.49
C THR A 644 37.62 27.26 11.83
N ILE A 645 38.50 26.36 12.19
CA ILE A 645 38.50 25.64 13.47
C ILE A 645 39.95 25.62 14.02
N TRP A 646 40.04 25.88 15.33
CA TRP A 646 41.27 25.81 16.11
C TRP A 646 40.89 25.31 17.51
N ASN A 647 41.14 24.04 17.80
CA ASN A 647 40.69 23.44 19.06
C ASN A 647 41.61 23.77 20.23
N GLU A 648 41.21 23.43 21.46
CA GLU A 648 41.94 23.74 22.68
C GLU A 648 43.33 23.08 22.69
N ARG A 649 43.42 21.85 22.20
CA ARG A 649 44.70 21.14 22.09
C ARG A 649 45.67 21.83 21.11
N MET A 650 45.16 22.38 20.00
CA MET A 650 45.97 23.14 19.06
C MET A 650 46.43 24.47 19.67
N ALA A 651 45.60 25.12 20.48
CA ALA A 651 45.97 26.34 21.20
C ALA A 651 47.07 26.05 22.26
N GLU A 652 46.99 24.95 22.99
CA GLU A 652 48.03 24.50 23.95
C GLU A 652 49.36 24.17 23.25
N LEU A 653 49.30 23.46 22.11
CA LEU A 653 50.49 23.07 21.36
C LEU A 653 51.21 24.26 20.75
N SER A 654 50.44 25.23 20.24
CA SER A 654 50.97 26.39 19.55
C SER A 654 51.33 27.56 20.49
N GLY A 655 50.66 27.61 21.65
CA GLY A 655 50.68 28.78 22.51
C GLY A 655 49.85 29.96 21.99
N LEU A 656 49.04 29.73 20.94
CA LEU A 656 48.22 30.75 20.30
C LEU A 656 46.72 30.51 20.66
N PRO A 657 46.04 31.45 21.29
CA PRO A 657 44.63 31.31 21.60
C PRO A 657 43.78 31.31 20.31
N ALA A 658 42.69 30.57 20.30
CA ALA A 658 41.82 30.41 19.13
C ALA A 658 41.32 31.76 18.57
N ASP A 659 40.99 32.71 19.46
CA ASP A 659 40.49 34.04 19.07
C ASP A 659 41.54 34.87 18.28
N ALA A 660 42.84 34.59 18.44
CA ALA A 660 43.88 35.28 17.70
C ALA A 660 44.16 34.69 16.33
N VAL A 661 43.67 33.48 16.06
CA VAL A 661 43.99 32.72 14.82
C VAL A 661 42.77 32.48 13.95
N LEU A 662 41.58 32.38 14.52
CA LEU A 662 40.34 32.16 13.79
C LEU A 662 40.07 33.31 12.79
N GLY A 663 39.80 32.97 11.52
CA GLY A 663 39.60 33.92 10.42
C GLY A 663 40.87 34.46 9.78
N SER A 664 42.07 34.16 10.35
CA SER A 664 43.34 34.53 9.73
C SER A 664 43.76 33.50 8.68
N ARG A 665 44.46 33.94 7.67
CA ARG A 665 45.04 33.01 6.67
C ARG A 665 46.29 32.30 7.28
N VAL A 666 46.57 31.11 6.78
CA VAL A 666 47.71 30.28 7.26
C VAL A 666 49.02 31.02 7.19
N ASP A 667 49.27 31.86 6.19
CA ASP A 667 50.47 32.70 6.04
C ASP A 667 50.56 33.82 7.08
N GLN A 668 49.48 34.20 7.73
CA GLN A 668 49.41 35.24 8.78
C GLN A 668 49.53 34.70 10.19
N ILE A 669 49.56 33.38 10.38
CA ILE A 669 49.77 32.77 11.68
C ILE A 669 51.21 33.05 12.14
N PRO A 670 51.48 33.30 13.45
CA PRO A 670 52.85 33.50 13.95
C PRO A 670 53.82 32.35 13.68
N HIS A 671 55.05 32.69 13.43
CA HIS A 671 56.13 31.70 13.31
C HIS A 671 56.25 30.83 14.59
N PRO A 672 56.49 29.51 14.50
CA PRO A 672 56.89 28.72 13.32
C PRO A 672 55.71 28.09 12.56
N TRP A 673 54.46 28.26 13.04
CA TRP A 673 53.27 27.55 12.52
C TRP A 673 52.90 27.93 11.08
N ASN A 674 53.02 29.20 10.69
CA ASN A 674 52.79 29.64 9.33
C ASN A 674 53.66 28.91 8.31
N ARG A 675 54.94 28.75 8.62
CA ARG A 675 55.92 28.06 7.74
C ARG A 675 55.67 26.55 7.75
N LEU A 676 55.42 25.97 8.93
CA LEU A 676 55.14 24.56 9.07
C LEU A 676 53.92 24.09 8.28
N PHE A 677 52.81 24.83 8.39
CA PHE A 677 51.60 24.52 7.68
C PHE A 677 51.69 24.86 6.19
N GLY A 678 52.34 25.97 5.83
CA GLY A 678 52.59 26.35 4.45
C GLY A 678 53.39 25.27 3.70
N ASP A 679 54.55 24.88 4.24
CA ASP A 679 55.39 23.83 3.66
C ASP A 679 54.72 22.46 3.60
N PHE A 680 53.80 22.18 4.54
CA PHE A 680 53.05 20.93 4.56
C PHE A 680 51.88 20.95 3.57
N LEU A 681 51.22 22.07 3.40
CA LEU A 681 50.14 22.26 2.41
C LEU A 681 50.65 22.15 0.98
N GLU A 682 51.83 22.71 0.70
CA GLU A 682 52.45 22.64 -0.62
C GLU A 682 53.03 21.26 -0.95
N SER A 683 53.28 20.42 0.08
CA SER A 683 53.81 19.07 -0.13
C SER A 683 52.72 18.13 -0.67
N ALA A 684 53.04 17.17 -1.54
CA ALA A 684 52.17 16.11 -1.97
C ALA A 684 51.86 15.04 -0.90
N GLN A 685 52.50 15.13 0.28
CA GLN A 685 52.38 14.15 1.35
C GLN A 685 51.14 14.41 2.20
N GLN A 686 50.31 13.41 2.45
CA GLN A 686 49.17 13.50 3.37
C GLN A 686 49.59 13.36 4.85
N HIS A 687 50.78 12.79 5.12
CA HIS A 687 51.29 12.54 6.46
C HIS A 687 52.76 12.93 6.56
N ARG A 688 53.14 13.54 7.70
CA ARG A 688 54.53 13.84 8.04
C ARG A 688 54.81 13.37 9.46
N TYR A 689 55.65 12.39 9.62
CA TYR A 689 55.88 11.73 10.89
C TYR A 689 57.18 12.21 11.56
N LYS A 690 57.19 12.24 12.91
CA LYS A 690 58.34 12.50 13.77
C LYS A 690 59.10 13.78 13.41
N LEU A 691 58.35 14.85 13.14
CA LEU A 691 58.93 16.16 12.87
C LEU A 691 59.42 16.78 14.18
N GLN A 692 60.73 17.19 14.25
CA GLN A 692 61.33 17.84 15.43
C GLN A 692 61.20 19.35 15.27
N LEU A 693 60.53 20.02 16.22
CA LEU A 693 60.39 21.48 16.28
C LEU A 693 60.87 22.01 17.65
N ASP A 694 61.48 23.15 17.58
CA ASP A 694 61.85 23.92 18.83
C ASP A 694 60.68 24.95 19.05
N LEU A 695 59.90 24.71 20.08
CA LEU A 695 58.77 25.57 20.46
C LEU A 695 59.09 26.17 21.85
N GLY A 696 59.45 27.44 21.88
CA GLY A 696 59.74 28.17 23.13
C GLY A 696 60.85 27.57 23.95
N GLY A 697 61.92 27.07 23.29
CA GLY A 697 63.15 26.50 23.97
C GLY A 697 62.96 25.04 24.41
N ARG A 698 61.85 24.38 24.03
CA ARG A 698 61.61 22.94 24.24
C ARG A 698 61.49 22.21 22.90
N ARG A 699 62.24 21.16 22.73
CA ARG A 699 62.13 20.29 21.54
C ARG A 699 60.91 19.42 21.66
N ARG A 700 60.01 19.52 20.68
CA ARG A 700 58.80 18.68 20.56
C ARG A 700 58.86 17.81 19.31
N TRP A 701 58.27 16.64 19.40
CA TRP A 701 58.11 15.71 18.30
C TRP A 701 56.66 15.71 17.87
N LEU A 702 56.36 16.07 16.60
CA LEU A 702 55.00 16.21 16.07
C LEU A 702 54.78 15.30 14.88
N ASN A 703 53.56 14.71 14.80
CA ASN A 703 53.03 14.16 13.59
C ASN A 703 52.02 15.15 13.00
N LEU A 704 52.01 15.27 11.67
CA LEU A 704 51.08 16.11 10.93
C LEU A 704 50.33 15.23 9.94
N HIS A 705 49.00 15.40 9.89
CA HIS A 705 48.12 14.76 8.91
C HIS A 705 47.26 15.83 8.25
N LYS A 706 47.01 15.71 6.94
CA LYS A 706 46.07 16.55 6.22
C LYS A 706 45.05 15.71 5.47
N GLU A 707 43.78 16.16 5.48
CA GLU A 707 42.65 15.50 4.84
C GLU A 707 41.71 16.54 4.25
N ASP A 708 41.20 16.28 3.05
CA ASP A 708 40.22 17.15 2.41
C ASP A 708 38.81 16.90 2.98
N ILE A 709 38.07 17.97 3.30
CA ILE A 709 36.68 17.90 3.78
C ILE A 709 35.75 17.98 2.57
N GLY A 710 34.83 16.99 2.42
CA GLY A 710 33.80 17.01 1.42
C GLY A 710 34.17 16.44 0.06
N ALA A 711 35.29 15.73 -0.09
CA ALA A 711 35.62 14.97 -1.29
C ALA A 711 34.81 13.67 -1.35
N GLY A 712 33.44 13.78 -1.63
CA GLY A 712 32.65 12.68 -2.16
C GLY A 712 32.75 12.67 -3.67
N GLU A 713 32.45 11.55 -4.34
CA GLU A 713 32.65 11.34 -5.79
C GLU A 713 32.06 12.41 -6.73
N ASP A 714 31.26 13.40 -6.23
CA ASP A 714 30.60 14.46 -7.02
C ASP A 714 30.69 15.89 -6.44
N ASP A 715 31.40 16.13 -5.30
CA ASP A 715 31.46 17.47 -4.70
C ASP A 715 32.90 18.00 -4.65
N ALA A 716 33.08 19.27 -5.06
CA ALA A 716 34.33 19.99 -4.91
C ALA A 716 34.70 20.12 -3.41
N ALA A 717 35.95 19.89 -3.06
CA ALA A 717 36.44 19.96 -1.66
C ALA A 717 35.97 21.27 -0.99
N ALA A 718 35.27 21.15 0.15
CA ALA A 718 34.74 22.28 0.90
C ALA A 718 35.76 22.92 1.86
N GLY A 719 36.91 22.30 2.05
CA GLY A 719 37.97 22.76 2.94
C GLY A 719 38.98 21.65 3.22
N LEU A 720 39.89 21.91 4.15
CA LEU A 720 40.98 20.98 4.52
C LEU A 720 41.14 20.93 6.05
N VAL A 721 41.40 19.77 6.61
CA VAL A 721 41.72 19.58 8.04
C VAL A 721 43.16 19.19 8.20
N LEU A 722 43.82 19.88 9.12
CA LEU A 722 45.17 19.54 9.61
C LEU A 722 45.05 18.99 11.04
N LEU A 723 45.59 17.81 11.26
CA LEU A 723 45.72 17.20 12.59
C LEU A 723 47.20 17.24 13.04
N VAL A 724 47.40 17.66 14.28
CA VAL A 724 48.74 17.76 14.89
C VAL A 724 48.78 16.94 16.17
N GLU A 725 49.57 15.88 16.17
CA GLU A 725 49.74 14.98 17.30
C GLU A 725 51.12 15.21 17.96
N ASP A 726 51.17 15.43 19.28
CA ASP A 726 52.41 15.59 20.05
C ASP A 726 52.87 14.24 20.61
N LEU A 727 53.99 13.74 20.08
CA LEU A 727 54.61 12.48 20.47
C LEU A 727 55.79 12.69 21.43
N THR A 728 55.99 13.87 22.00
CA THR A 728 57.20 14.21 22.77
C THR A 728 57.36 13.29 23.98
N GLU A 729 56.31 13.07 24.74
CA GLU A 729 56.33 12.21 25.92
C GLU A 729 56.57 10.74 25.54
N GLN A 730 55.94 10.26 24.46
CA GLN A 730 56.14 8.92 23.94
C GLN A 730 57.60 8.69 23.50
N GLN A 731 58.19 9.65 22.78
CA GLN A 731 59.57 9.55 22.33
C GLN A 731 60.58 9.65 23.49
N GLN A 732 60.28 10.39 24.56
CA GLN A 732 61.07 10.41 25.77
C GLN A 732 61.04 9.07 26.50
N LEU A 733 59.83 8.48 26.65
CA LEU A 733 59.65 7.15 27.24
C LEU A 733 60.38 6.06 26.43
N GLU A 734 60.27 6.09 25.11
CA GLU A 734 60.95 5.17 24.20
C GLU A 734 62.49 5.30 24.36
N ALA A 735 62.98 6.51 24.46
CA ALA A 735 64.42 6.77 24.68
C ALA A 735 64.94 6.30 26.08
N GLU A 736 64.16 6.51 27.15
CA GLU A 736 64.38 6.01 28.47
C GLU A 736 64.41 4.48 28.55
N LEU A 737 63.40 3.84 27.90
CA LEU A 737 63.36 2.38 27.79
C LEU A 737 64.55 1.81 27.02
N ALA A 738 64.90 2.46 25.89
CA ALA A 738 66.08 2.06 25.10
C ALA A 738 67.42 2.26 25.91
N HIS A 739 67.51 3.32 26.71
CA HIS A 739 68.69 3.56 27.59
C HIS A 739 68.73 2.50 28.71
N SER A 740 67.57 2.23 29.34
CA SER A 740 67.50 1.18 30.38
C SER A 740 67.82 -0.22 29.85
N ALA A 741 67.33 -0.55 28.63
CA ALA A 741 67.68 -1.81 27.97
C ALA A 741 69.13 -1.94 27.61
N ARG A 742 69.81 -0.82 27.23
CA ARG A 742 71.30 -0.77 27.02
C ARG A 742 72.04 -0.97 28.31
N LEU A 743 71.66 -0.32 29.41
CA LEU A 743 72.26 -0.50 30.72
C LEU A 743 72.10 -1.94 31.24
N ALA A 744 70.90 -2.54 31.04
CA ALA A 744 70.67 -3.93 31.41
C ALA A 744 71.52 -4.91 30.60
N SER A 745 71.73 -4.66 29.28
CA SER A 745 72.64 -5.47 28.45
C SER A 745 74.10 -5.32 28.81
N ILE A 746 74.53 -4.12 29.20
CA ILE A 746 75.86 -3.88 29.71
C ILE A 746 76.08 -4.56 31.08
N GLY A 747 75.06 -4.51 31.96
CA GLY A 747 75.05 -5.21 33.25
C GLY A 747 75.16 -6.72 33.11
N THR A 748 74.47 -7.33 32.16
CA THR A 748 74.57 -8.77 31.86
C THR A 748 75.88 -9.15 31.23
N LEU A 749 76.49 -8.31 30.41
CA LEU A 749 77.81 -8.50 29.87
C LEU A 749 78.92 -8.38 30.98
N ALA A 750 78.77 -7.43 31.89
CA ALA A 750 79.73 -7.26 33.04
C ALA A 750 79.62 -8.43 34.03
N SER A 751 78.45 -8.98 34.28
CA SER A 751 78.26 -10.15 35.15
C SER A 751 78.74 -11.47 34.54
N GLY A 752 78.86 -11.53 33.19
CA GLY A 752 79.37 -12.71 32.48
C GLY A 752 80.90 -12.74 32.36
N VAL A 753 81.63 -11.64 32.72
CA VAL A 753 83.13 -11.51 32.67
C VAL A 753 83.74 -11.62 34.08
N ALA A 754 82.89 -11.50 35.15
CA ALA A 754 83.34 -11.79 36.54
C ALA A 754 83.04 -13.24 36.90
#